data_115176b16f13c5232a89730c31abae22
#
_entry.id   115176b16f13c5232a89730c31abae22
#
_cell.length_a   1.000
_cell.length_b   1.000
_cell.length_c   1.000
_cell.angle_alpha   90.00
_cell.angle_beta   90.00
_cell.angle_gamma   90.00
#
_symmetry.space_group_name_H-M   'P 1'
#
loop_
_entity.id
_entity.type
_entity.pdbx_description
1 polymer ?
#
loop_
_entity_poly.entity_id
_entity_poly.type
_entity_poly.pdbx_seq_one_letter_code
_entity_poly.pdbx_strand_id
1 'polypeptide(L)'
;MPQKSTPARRRRALAAAVAGASLVAAPALAASATAVELPDGSTVSSPQGEVQVQQQFKDGRYFVVLKDQPSVTAPEAGAVPGAAPKAKFDPSHPRVKNYEAKLQRQQAKVAKTHGAQAEISFQRAVNAFVAELTAEEAQAIAKDPAVLGVAPDEQVAPDYSSTEFLGLPGKKGTWKSVYGKAENAGKGVVVGVIDSGIHPDNPFIDGQPVQPLKGKAKVGVPYRTADGQIAVLKADGTTATAECETGPDFPASSCDSKLIGAYAFSDDFERFVPVDERAPEERISPLGVFSHGTHVATTILGNTGVEQTIDGDSFGEGAGVAPAAHLISYKICWEDTDPNTGGCYTSASVAAVEQAIENNVDVLNYSISGSNTSIVDPVAMAFKSAAEAGIFVAASGGNSGPGPNTVNHGSPWLTTVAAETFSNELTATVQFSDGTQLRGASSARTGVGPAEVIHASEVAAGDAEAARLCLPGGLTEEAAGKIVLCERGVNARTEKSQVVEEAGGVGMILVNTPSGSLDADIHAVPTVHMNDNGVIEKVKSSDLTATIVPGDTTGLPEDPLPQIAGFSSRGPANAVNQELLKPDLAAPGVNVIAGVSPLDPDYHGNTFGLMSGTSMASPNLAGMATLLIGKYPAWSPMAVKSALMTTAGDVYNADGTVNTDNFATGAGSADPAAAARPGLVYDSGKEQWDALLRGDIAGRDVNVPSLAIPDVVGSATVTRTVTALENGRWRFSANVPGFEVTASPAVLDLKAGQSADVELTVTRTDAAVNTWTHGSMSWTTAKGKAVPEVTSPVTVKAKSATVTSAVEGSGATGSADVEITPGVTGELTPQVLGLGKVDSTVATATASNSLVSSALAVSTVTVEEGTKSLVASINAGAAGADWDLYVITPEGKQLSRATAEESETLTIANPTPGAYTVVGHLYAANGGKDTGTLETLKLREDAGNLKVSPNPVPVTSGKATEETLSWSGLTSGTWKGLVTWDAGITTDVTVQVP
;
A
#
# COMPACT_ATOMS: atom_id res chain seq x y z
N MET A 1 35.55 2.50 50.38
CA MET A 1 35.39 1.88 51.71
C MET A 1 34.27 2.58 52.47
N PRO A 2 33.44 1.95 53.29
CA PRO A 2 32.95 0.57 53.24
C PRO A 2 31.40 0.52 53.22
N GLN A 3 30.82 -0.48 52.76
CA GLN A 3 30.29 -1.78 53.28
C GLN A 3 28.77 -1.77 53.49
N LYS A 4 28.14 -2.69 52.78
CA LYS A 4 27.35 -3.89 53.12
C LYS A 4 25.93 -3.70 53.70
N SER A 5 24.90 -4.32 53.06
CA SER A 5 24.38 -5.64 53.54
C SER A 5 23.22 -6.11 52.65
N THR A 6 23.36 -7.37 52.19
CA THR A 6 22.28 -8.30 51.78
C THR A 6 21.63 -8.98 53.00
N PRO A 7 20.44 -9.63 52.87
CA PRO A 7 20.35 -11.08 52.68
C PRO A 7 19.16 -11.55 51.83
N ALA A 8 19.26 -12.43 50.89
CA ALA A 8 19.36 -13.92 50.88
C ALA A 8 18.12 -14.75 51.34
N ARG A 9 17.75 -15.66 50.37
CA ARG A 9 17.07 -16.97 50.48
C ARG A 9 15.54 -17.00 50.32
N ARG A 10 14.98 -17.88 49.46
CA ARG A 10 15.19 -19.36 49.40
C ARG A 10 14.80 -19.98 48.06
N ARG A 11 15.69 -20.82 47.55
CA ARG A 11 15.46 -21.82 46.51
C ARG A 11 14.56 -22.96 47.00
N ARG A 12 13.75 -23.56 46.09
CA ARG A 12 13.55 -25.02 46.09
C ARG A 12 13.59 -25.52 44.66
N ALA A 13 14.59 -26.30 44.35
CA ALA A 13 14.70 -27.18 43.21
C ALA A 13 13.98 -28.49 43.46
N LEU A 14 13.39 -29.07 42.43
CA LEU A 14 13.21 -30.53 42.38
C LEU A 14 13.59 -31.04 40.99
N ALA A 15 14.28 -32.18 41.01
CA ALA A 15 15.08 -32.70 39.95
C ALA A 15 14.33 -33.56 38.94
N ALA A 16 14.93 -33.65 37.74
CA ALA A 16 14.61 -34.61 36.70
C ALA A 16 14.93 -36.04 37.05
N ALA A 17 14.19 -36.99 36.50
CA ALA A 17 14.61 -38.39 36.37
C ALA A 17 14.25 -38.89 34.96
N VAL A 18 15.29 -39.19 34.19
CA VAL A 18 15.28 -39.93 32.93
C VAL A 18 15.23 -41.41 33.25
N ALA A 19 14.41 -42.18 32.54
CA ALA A 19 14.61 -43.63 32.39
C ALA A 19 14.11 -44.07 31.00
N GLY A 20 15.02 -44.57 30.20
CA GLY A 20 14.77 -45.27 28.94
C GLY A 20 14.32 -46.70 29.18
N ALA A 21 13.58 -47.26 28.25
CA ALA A 21 13.32 -48.71 28.20
C ALA A 21 13.15 -49.20 26.76
N SER A 22 13.72 -50.32 26.55
CA SER A 22 13.95 -51.12 25.34
C SER A 22 12.69 -51.86 24.87
N LEU A 23 12.62 -52.10 23.55
CA LEU A 23 11.66 -53.03 22.91
C LEU A 23 11.84 -54.48 23.37
N VAL A 24 10.76 -55.15 23.66
CA VAL A 24 10.56 -56.63 23.47
C VAL A 24 9.09 -56.92 23.11
N ALA A 25 8.92 -57.95 22.26
CA ALA A 25 7.70 -58.34 21.55
C ALA A 25 6.56 -58.93 22.40
N ALA A 26 5.37 -58.89 21.75
CA ALA A 26 4.02 -59.25 22.24
C ALA A 26 3.82 -60.65 22.77
N PRO A 27 2.74 -60.85 23.57
CA PRO A 27 1.51 -61.34 22.98
C PRO A 27 0.21 -60.69 23.51
N ALA A 28 -0.84 -60.85 22.75
CA ALA A 28 -2.16 -60.28 22.93
C ALA A 28 -2.80 -60.54 24.33
N LEU A 29 -3.21 -59.44 24.96
CA LEU A 29 -4.16 -59.43 26.09
C LEU A 29 -4.98 -58.14 26.05
N ALA A 30 -6.22 -58.25 26.42
CA ALA A 30 -7.23 -57.24 26.38
C ALA A 30 -6.76 -55.80 26.65
N ALA A 31 -6.97 -54.90 25.70
CA ALA A 31 -6.61 -53.51 25.81
C ALA A 31 -7.53 -52.80 26.82
N SER A 32 -6.96 -52.41 27.94
CA SER A 32 -7.50 -51.34 28.77
C SER A 32 -7.29 -50.02 28.01
N ALA A 33 -8.35 -49.30 27.80
CA ALA A 33 -8.28 -47.97 27.18
C ALA A 33 -7.41 -47.07 28.06
N THR A 34 -6.30 -46.57 27.50
CA THR A 34 -5.55 -45.49 28.13
C THR A 34 -6.14 -44.18 27.65
N ALA A 35 -6.69 -43.40 28.57
CA ALA A 35 -7.12 -42.02 28.32
C ALA A 35 -5.87 -41.12 28.21
N VAL A 36 -5.84 -40.28 27.23
CA VAL A 36 -4.84 -39.20 27.08
C VAL A 36 -5.51 -37.92 27.51
N GLU A 37 -4.94 -37.25 28.50
CA GLU A 37 -5.40 -35.96 29.00
C GLU A 37 -4.82 -34.84 28.12
N LEU A 38 -5.65 -33.94 27.61
CA LEU A 38 -5.30 -32.77 26.78
C LEU A 38 -5.03 -31.54 27.68
N PRO A 39 -4.33 -30.53 27.21
CA PRO A 39 -3.96 -29.33 28.00
C PRO A 39 -5.14 -28.55 28.59
N ASP A 40 -6.34 -28.71 28.03
CA ASP A 40 -7.60 -28.12 28.49
C ASP A 40 -8.33 -28.94 29.61
N GLY A 41 -7.72 -30.02 30.07
CA GLY A 41 -8.29 -30.93 31.08
C GLY A 41 -9.30 -31.94 30.53
N SER A 42 -9.45 -32.05 29.21
CA SER A 42 -10.28 -33.08 28.57
C SER A 42 -9.49 -34.39 28.35
N THR A 43 -10.19 -35.56 28.36
CA THR A 43 -9.58 -36.88 28.13
C THR A 43 -10.16 -37.54 26.88
N VAL A 44 -9.29 -38.17 26.04
CA VAL A 44 -9.69 -38.91 24.84
C VAL A 44 -9.50 -40.39 25.07
N SER A 45 -10.57 -41.20 24.87
CA SER A 45 -10.50 -42.65 24.94
C SER A 45 -11.09 -43.30 23.68
N SER A 46 -10.37 -44.23 23.06
CA SER A 46 -10.84 -44.97 21.87
C SER A 46 -10.79 -46.48 22.10
N PRO A 47 -11.93 -47.14 22.09
CA PRO A 47 -12.03 -48.51 21.60
C PRO A 47 -12.88 -48.54 20.33
N GLN A 48 -12.31 -48.88 19.21
CA GLN A 48 -12.99 -49.12 17.93
C GLN A 48 -13.31 -47.91 17.04
N GLY A 49 -12.40 -46.92 16.97
CA GLY A 49 -12.46 -45.98 15.83
C GLY A 49 -13.38 -44.76 15.98
N GLU A 50 -14.13 -44.59 17.04
CA GLU A 50 -14.82 -43.34 17.41
C GLU A 50 -14.08 -42.68 18.58
N VAL A 51 -13.51 -41.48 18.31
CA VAL A 51 -12.91 -40.64 19.32
C VAL A 51 -14.03 -39.97 20.12
N GLN A 52 -14.24 -40.38 21.37
CA GLN A 52 -15.09 -39.65 22.31
C GLN A 52 -14.23 -38.78 23.19
N VAL A 53 -14.32 -37.47 23.01
CA VAL A 53 -13.74 -36.47 23.90
C VAL A 53 -14.66 -36.35 25.12
N GLN A 54 -14.20 -36.73 26.32
CA GLN A 54 -14.91 -36.38 27.53
C GLN A 54 -14.63 -34.93 27.90
N GLN A 55 -15.53 -34.06 27.52
CA GLN A 55 -15.48 -32.64 27.83
C GLN A 55 -15.75 -32.45 29.33
N GLN A 56 -14.86 -31.73 30.01
CA GLN A 56 -15.13 -31.24 31.37
C GLN A 56 -15.94 -29.96 31.28
N PHE A 57 -17.19 -29.98 31.73
CA PHE A 57 -18.06 -28.82 31.77
C PHE A 57 -17.76 -27.96 33.00
N LYS A 58 -17.90 -26.65 32.85
CA LYS A 58 -17.88 -25.61 33.87
C LYS A 58 -19.24 -24.92 33.93
N ASP A 59 -19.50 -24.13 34.97
CA ASP A 59 -20.69 -23.28 34.96
C ASP A 59 -20.54 -22.20 33.87
N GLY A 60 -21.58 -22.00 33.02
CA GLY A 60 -21.54 -21.03 31.94
C GLY A 60 -22.65 -21.22 30.93
N ARG A 61 -22.54 -20.48 29.82
CA ARG A 61 -23.48 -20.49 28.72
C ARG A 61 -23.12 -21.52 27.68
N TYR A 62 -24.12 -22.30 27.23
CA TYR A 62 -23.89 -23.45 26.35
C TYR A 62 -24.87 -23.52 25.19
N PHE A 63 -24.37 -23.92 24.04
CA PHE A 63 -25.10 -24.37 22.87
C PHE A 63 -25.44 -25.86 23.00
N VAL A 64 -26.72 -26.20 23.05
CA VAL A 64 -27.20 -27.59 23.07
C VAL A 64 -27.75 -27.95 21.73
N VAL A 65 -27.05 -28.79 20.98
CA VAL A 65 -27.44 -29.25 19.64
C VAL A 65 -28.18 -30.57 19.72
N LEU A 66 -29.37 -30.65 19.07
CA LEU A 66 -30.21 -31.86 19.06
C LEU A 66 -30.00 -32.68 17.79
N LYS A 67 -30.30 -33.99 17.84
CA LYS A 67 -30.08 -34.98 16.75
C LYS A 67 -31.03 -34.82 15.57
N ASP A 68 -32.27 -34.35 15.77
CA ASP A 68 -33.20 -34.14 14.68
C ASP A 68 -32.66 -33.04 13.74
N GLN A 69 -32.78 -33.26 12.41
CA GLN A 69 -32.24 -32.34 11.42
C GLN A 69 -32.91 -30.97 11.50
N PRO A 70 -32.21 -29.87 11.20
CA PRO A 70 -32.83 -28.55 11.06
C PRO A 70 -33.74 -28.48 9.83
N SER A 71 -34.68 -27.52 9.81
CA SER A 71 -35.73 -27.49 8.80
C SER A 71 -35.25 -27.34 7.35
N VAL A 72 -34.08 -26.73 7.16
CA VAL A 72 -33.43 -26.59 5.82
C VAL A 72 -33.05 -27.94 5.21
N THR A 73 -32.69 -28.94 6.02
CA THR A 73 -32.23 -30.25 5.54
C THR A 73 -33.21 -31.39 5.83
N ALA A 74 -34.22 -31.14 6.68
CA ALA A 74 -35.17 -32.18 7.10
C ALA A 74 -36.14 -32.60 5.99
N PRO A 75 -36.22 -33.90 5.61
CA PRO A 75 -37.19 -34.40 4.63
C PRO A 75 -38.64 -34.11 5.04
N GLU A 76 -38.93 -34.14 6.35
CA GLU A 76 -40.27 -33.87 6.92
C GLU A 76 -40.71 -32.42 6.71
N ALA A 77 -39.76 -31.47 6.61
CA ALA A 77 -40.04 -30.09 6.27
C ALA A 77 -40.22 -29.86 4.77
N GLY A 78 -39.98 -30.88 3.95
CA GLY A 78 -40.08 -30.82 2.49
C GLY A 78 -38.74 -30.72 1.76
N ALA A 79 -37.61 -30.84 2.45
CA ALA A 79 -36.29 -30.99 1.83
C ALA A 79 -36.21 -32.38 1.19
N VAL A 80 -35.89 -32.46 -0.10
CA VAL A 80 -35.76 -33.76 -0.82
C VAL A 80 -34.26 -34.03 -0.98
N PRO A 81 -33.68 -35.04 -0.29
CA PRO A 81 -32.29 -35.43 -0.50
C PRO A 81 -32.08 -35.88 -1.95
N GLY A 82 -31.12 -35.27 -2.66
CA GLY A 82 -30.74 -35.66 -4.02
C GLY A 82 -31.53 -35.06 -5.16
N ALA A 83 -32.49 -34.18 -4.92
CA ALA A 83 -33.15 -33.41 -6.00
C ALA A 83 -32.23 -32.26 -6.47
N ALA A 84 -32.19 -32.07 -7.81
CA ALA A 84 -31.43 -31.03 -8.45
C ALA A 84 -31.71 -29.62 -7.84
N PRO A 85 -30.77 -28.66 -7.89
CA PRO A 85 -30.79 -27.41 -7.11
C PRO A 85 -31.75 -26.35 -7.67
N LYS A 86 -33.06 -26.67 -7.80
CA LYS A 86 -34.08 -25.77 -8.37
C LYS A 86 -35.23 -25.40 -7.42
N ALA A 87 -35.38 -26.04 -6.28
CA ALA A 87 -36.39 -25.64 -5.30
C ALA A 87 -35.70 -24.89 -4.16
N LYS A 88 -35.78 -23.56 -4.17
CA LYS A 88 -35.32 -22.70 -3.09
C LYS A 88 -36.15 -23.03 -1.83
N PHE A 89 -35.49 -23.19 -0.68
CA PHE A 89 -36.14 -23.38 0.62
C PHE A 89 -37.12 -22.23 0.89
N ASP A 90 -38.37 -22.55 1.18
CA ASP A 90 -39.39 -21.55 1.51
C ASP A 90 -39.72 -21.60 3.01
N PRO A 91 -39.15 -20.65 3.82
CA PRO A 91 -39.39 -20.62 5.24
C PRO A 91 -40.84 -20.28 5.63
N SER A 92 -41.66 -19.80 4.71
CA SER A 92 -43.06 -19.46 4.94
C SER A 92 -44.00 -20.68 4.78
N HIS A 93 -43.55 -21.77 4.17
CA HIS A 93 -44.34 -22.92 3.87
C HIS A 93 -44.89 -23.58 5.14
N PRO A 94 -46.20 -23.94 5.20
CA PRO A 94 -46.83 -24.51 6.41
C PRO A 94 -46.13 -25.77 6.97
N ARG A 95 -45.58 -26.65 6.10
CA ARG A 95 -44.81 -27.82 6.57
C ARG A 95 -43.53 -27.41 7.30
N VAL A 96 -42.82 -26.41 6.80
CA VAL A 96 -41.61 -25.87 7.45
C VAL A 96 -41.95 -25.31 8.83
N LYS A 97 -42.95 -24.44 8.92
CA LYS A 97 -43.41 -23.85 10.19
C LYS A 97 -43.88 -24.92 11.20
N ASN A 98 -44.60 -25.93 10.74
CA ASN A 98 -45.04 -27.04 11.62
C ASN A 98 -43.85 -27.84 12.12
N TYR A 99 -42.84 -28.07 11.27
CA TYR A 99 -41.63 -28.79 11.64
C TYR A 99 -40.79 -27.96 12.62
N GLU A 100 -40.57 -26.69 12.36
CA GLU A 100 -39.86 -25.77 13.24
C GLU A 100 -40.56 -25.73 14.63
N ALA A 101 -41.87 -25.67 14.68
CA ALA A 101 -42.66 -25.76 15.94
C ALA A 101 -42.48 -27.10 16.65
N LYS A 102 -42.27 -28.20 15.92
CA LYS A 102 -41.93 -29.51 16.50
C LYS A 102 -40.55 -29.44 17.15
N LEU A 103 -39.54 -28.92 16.47
CA LEU A 103 -38.19 -28.79 16.95
C LEU A 103 -38.14 -27.95 18.23
N GLN A 104 -38.81 -26.77 18.20
CA GLN A 104 -38.86 -25.87 19.34
C GLN A 104 -39.46 -26.55 20.61
N ARG A 105 -40.52 -27.37 20.42
CA ARG A 105 -41.09 -28.14 21.53
C ARG A 105 -40.13 -29.20 22.06
N GLN A 106 -39.33 -29.83 21.20
CA GLN A 106 -38.30 -30.78 21.63
C GLN A 106 -37.19 -30.10 22.43
N GLN A 107 -36.71 -28.97 21.95
CA GLN A 107 -35.70 -28.14 22.65
C GLN A 107 -36.19 -27.75 24.03
N ALA A 108 -37.39 -27.18 24.12
CA ALA A 108 -38.01 -26.79 25.39
C ALA A 108 -38.21 -28.00 26.32
N LYS A 109 -38.51 -29.20 25.76
CA LYS A 109 -38.64 -30.44 26.57
C LYS A 109 -37.30 -30.87 27.12
N VAL A 110 -36.22 -30.88 26.31
CA VAL A 110 -34.85 -31.23 26.77
C VAL A 110 -34.41 -30.27 27.85
N ALA A 111 -34.49 -28.95 27.59
CA ALA A 111 -34.12 -27.93 28.56
C ALA A 111 -34.86 -28.14 29.89
N LYS A 112 -36.17 -28.26 29.87
CA LYS A 112 -37.00 -28.46 31.07
C LYS A 112 -36.70 -29.75 31.81
N THR A 113 -36.38 -30.84 31.09
CA THR A 113 -36.07 -32.14 31.70
C THR A 113 -34.80 -32.06 32.58
N HIS A 114 -33.88 -31.18 32.21
CA HIS A 114 -32.61 -31.00 32.93
C HIS A 114 -32.53 -29.71 33.76
N GLY A 115 -33.69 -29.08 34.06
CA GLY A 115 -33.75 -27.89 34.90
C GLY A 115 -33.36 -26.57 34.22
N ALA A 116 -32.96 -26.62 32.96
CA ALA A 116 -32.51 -25.47 32.18
C ALA A 116 -33.67 -24.71 31.52
N GLN A 117 -33.43 -23.44 31.18
CA GLN A 117 -34.32 -22.60 30.36
C GLN A 117 -33.65 -22.26 29.05
N ALA A 118 -34.25 -22.63 27.93
CA ALA A 118 -33.77 -22.18 26.62
C ALA A 118 -33.96 -20.67 26.44
N GLU A 119 -32.88 -19.93 26.30
CA GLU A 119 -32.88 -18.49 26.07
C GLU A 119 -33.08 -18.16 24.61
N ILE A 120 -32.30 -18.81 23.77
CA ILE A 120 -32.36 -18.70 22.29
C ILE A 120 -32.63 -20.06 21.71
N SER A 121 -33.45 -20.15 20.66
CA SER A 121 -33.81 -21.43 20.02
C SER A 121 -33.68 -21.31 18.50
N PHE A 122 -32.91 -22.23 17.89
CA PHE A 122 -32.62 -22.33 16.47
C PHE A 122 -33.26 -23.56 15.86
N GLN A 123 -33.92 -23.44 14.69
CA GLN A 123 -34.63 -24.54 14.05
C GLN A 123 -34.31 -24.68 12.58
N ARG A 124 -33.67 -23.65 11.92
CA ARG A 124 -33.49 -23.60 10.46
C ARG A 124 -32.14 -24.11 10.02
N ALA A 125 -31.06 -23.45 10.44
CA ALA A 125 -29.68 -23.80 10.08
C ALA A 125 -29.13 -24.93 10.97
N VAL A 126 -29.49 -24.90 12.23
CA VAL A 126 -29.16 -25.90 13.25
C VAL A 126 -30.41 -26.15 14.11
N ASN A 127 -30.56 -27.36 14.65
CA ASN A 127 -31.56 -27.66 15.66
C ASN A 127 -30.89 -27.60 17.04
N ALA A 128 -30.91 -26.40 17.65
CA ALA A 128 -30.21 -26.14 18.89
C ALA A 128 -30.92 -25.09 19.75
N PHE A 129 -30.56 -25.04 21.03
CA PHE A 129 -30.89 -23.92 21.90
C PHE A 129 -29.68 -23.52 22.75
N VAL A 130 -29.68 -22.25 23.21
CA VAL A 130 -28.70 -21.73 24.14
C VAL A 130 -29.30 -21.61 25.52
N ALA A 131 -28.54 -21.96 26.54
CA ALA A 131 -28.96 -21.86 27.95
C ALA A 131 -27.76 -21.64 28.89
N GLU A 132 -27.98 -20.91 29.97
CA GLU A 132 -27.06 -20.92 31.13
C GLU A 132 -27.17 -22.25 31.83
N LEU A 133 -26.05 -22.95 32.03
CA LEU A 133 -26.00 -24.28 32.63
C LEU A 133 -24.91 -24.33 33.70
N THR A 134 -25.18 -25.03 34.78
CA THR A 134 -24.11 -25.49 35.66
C THR A 134 -23.34 -26.66 35.01
N ALA A 135 -22.12 -26.90 35.45
CA ALA A 135 -21.32 -28.03 34.98
C ALA A 135 -22.07 -29.38 35.08
N GLU A 136 -22.87 -29.56 36.12
CA GLU A 136 -23.68 -30.78 36.33
C GLU A 136 -24.84 -30.88 35.34
N GLU A 137 -25.51 -29.77 35.05
CA GLU A 137 -26.60 -29.69 34.06
C GLU A 137 -26.07 -29.91 32.65
N ALA A 138 -24.95 -29.27 32.27
CA ALA A 138 -24.30 -29.47 30.99
C ALA A 138 -23.88 -30.93 30.76
N GLN A 139 -23.30 -31.57 31.79
CA GLN A 139 -22.93 -32.97 31.75
C GLN A 139 -24.15 -33.91 31.67
N ALA A 140 -25.25 -33.57 32.33
CA ALA A 140 -26.49 -34.34 32.30
C ALA A 140 -27.17 -34.21 30.92
N ILE A 141 -27.22 -33.00 30.33
CA ILE A 141 -27.77 -32.71 29.02
C ILE A 141 -26.94 -33.41 27.91
N ALA A 142 -25.63 -33.43 28.03
CA ALA A 142 -24.75 -34.09 27.05
C ALA A 142 -25.01 -35.61 26.96
N LYS A 143 -25.61 -36.21 27.97
CA LYS A 143 -25.96 -37.64 28.02
C LYS A 143 -27.40 -37.91 27.57
N ASP A 144 -28.21 -36.89 27.29
CA ASP A 144 -29.58 -37.05 26.82
C ASP A 144 -29.59 -37.66 25.41
N PRO A 145 -30.35 -38.76 25.18
CA PRO A 145 -30.38 -39.44 23.89
C PRO A 145 -30.87 -38.55 22.71
N ALA A 146 -31.56 -37.45 22.99
CA ALA A 146 -32.01 -36.50 21.97
C ALA A 146 -30.94 -35.46 21.61
N VAL A 147 -29.89 -35.33 22.39
CA VAL A 147 -28.82 -34.37 22.22
C VAL A 147 -27.71 -34.96 21.35
N LEU A 148 -27.23 -34.18 20.39
CA LEU A 148 -26.08 -34.48 19.52
C LEU A 148 -24.77 -34.07 20.18
N GLY A 149 -24.75 -32.89 20.82
CA GLY A 149 -23.61 -32.35 21.51
C GLY A 149 -23.95 -31.10 22.32
N VAL A 150 -23.08 -30.78 23.26
CA VAL A 150 -23.12 -29.56 24.08
C VAL A 150 -21.78 -28.87 23.92
N ALA A 151 -21.78 -27.62 23.45
CA ALA A 151 -20.59 -26.81 23.27
C ALA A 151 -20.73 -25.50 24.06
N PRO A 152 -19.67 -24.94 24.63
CA PRO A 152 -19.72 -23.60 25.21
C PRO A 152 -20.22 -22.60 24.18
N ASP A 153 -21.01 -21.62 24.62
CA ASP A 153 -21.34 -20.42 23.84
C ASP A 153 -20.24 -19.39 24.17
N GLU A 154 -19.11 -19.57 23.52
CA GLU A 154 -17.91 -18.77 23.77
C GLU A 154 -17.99 -17.47 22.98
N GLN A 155 -17.52 -16.39 23.59
CA GLN A 155 -17.22 -15.16 22.88
C GLN A 155 -15.96 -15.42 22.07
N VAL A 156 -16.11 -15.61 20.75
CA VAL A 156 -14.98 -15.72 19.81
C VAL A 156 -14.49 -14.32 19.53
N ALA A 157 -13.21 -14.07 19.76
CA ALA A 157 -12.56 -12.85 19.32
C ALA A 157 -12.36 -12.89 17.79
N PRO A 158 -12.55 -11.77 17.07
CA PRO A 158 -12.24 -11.69 15.66
C PRO A 158 -10.74 -11.87 15.39
N ASP A 159 -10.41 -12.41 14.22
CA ASP A 159 -9.03 -12.57 13.78
C ASP A 159 -8.46 -11.22 13.32
N TYR A 160 -7.32 -10.83 13.87
CA TYR A 160 -6.65 -9.53 13.58
C TYR A 160 -5.64 -9.60 12.43
N SER A 161 -5.50 -10.73 11.77
CA SER A 161 -4.48 -10.99 10.76
C SER A 161 -4.91 -10.57 9.35
N SER A 162 -4.01 -9.91 8.60
CA SER A 162 -4.19 -9.64 7.17
C SER A 162 -4.40 -10.91 6.33
N THR A 163 -3.84 -12.05 6.77
CA THR A 163 -4.00 -13.34 6.08
C THR A 163 -5.42 -13.89 6.16
N GLU A 164 -6.15 -13.61 7.24
CA GLU A 164 -7.58 -13.97 7.35
C GLU A 164 -8.43 -13.17 6.37
N PHE A 165 -8.21 -11.86 6.29
CA PHE A 165 -8.88 -10.99 5.32
C PHE A 165 -8.64 -11.46 3.87
N LEU A 166 -7.41 -11.87 3.56
CA LEU A 166 -7.02 -12.41 2.25
C LEU A 166 -7.56 -13.84 2.00
N GLY A 167 -8.32 -14.39 2.92
CA GLY A 167 -8.91 -15.72 2.79
C GLY A 167 -7.88 -16.84 2.67
N LEU A 168 -6.71 -16.71 3.29
CA LEU A 168 -5.62 -17.69 3.16
C LEU A 168 -5.81 -18.92 4.04
N PRO A 169 -6.09 -18.81 5.38
CA PRO A 169 -6.20 -19.96 6.29
C PRO A 169 -7.56 -20.69 6.20
N GLY A 170 -7.70 -21.70 7.01
CA GLY A 170 -8.94 -22.44 7.19
C GLY A 170 -9.21 -23.53 6.15
N LYS A 171 -10.28 -24.28 6.34
CA LYS A 171 -10.63 -25.46 5.50
C LYS A 171 -10.98 -25.12 4.07
N LYS A 172 -11.46 -23.90 3.79
CA LYS A 172 -11.80 -23.37 2.47
C LYS A 172 -10.82 -22.32 1.98
N GLY A 173 -9.87 -21.91 2.83
CA GLY A 173 -8.88 -20.90 2.53
C GLY A 173 -7.94 -21.32 1.40
N THR A 174 -7.26 -20.33 0.84
CA THR A 174 -6.39 -20.47 -0.34
C THR A 174 -5.24 -21.43 -0.08
N TRP A 175 -4.61 -21.42 1.11
CA TRP A 175 -3.57 -22.40 1.44
C TRP A 175 -4.05 -23.84 1.31
N LYS A 176 -5.31 -24.13 1.72
CA LYS A 176 -5.87 -25.47 1.62
C LYS A 176 -6.38 -25.79 0.21
N SER A 177 -7.15 -24.88 -0.38
CA SER A 177 -7.85 -25.12 -1.64
C SER A 177 -6.91 -25.11 -2.85
N VAL A 178 -5.86 -24.28 -2.83
CA VAL A 178 -4.92 -24.07 -3.95
C VAL A 178 -3.60 -24.81 -3.74
N TYR A 179 -3.05 -24.80 -2.53
CA TYR A 179 -1.73 -25.36 -2.20
C TYR A 179 -1.79 -26.68 -1.41
N GLY A 180 -2.98 -27.11 -0.98
CA GLY A 180 -3.22 -28.33 -0.21
C GLY A 180 -3.01 -28.17 1.29
N LYS A 181 -2.09 -27.33 1.74
CA LYS A 181 -1.82 -26.95 3.12
C LYS A 181 -0.87 -25.74 3.18
N ALA A 182 -0.80 -25.04 4.31
CA ALA A 182 0.03 -23.86 4.50
C ALA A 182 1.53 -24.15 4.31
N GLU A 183 2.03 -25.30 4.78
CA GLU A 183 3.45 -25.72 4.65
C GLU A 183 3.87 -26.04 3.20
N ASN A 184 3.00 -25.82 2.23
CA ASN A 184 3.32 -25.86 0.81
C ASN A 184 3.20 -24.46 0.16
N ALA A 185 2.63 -23.50 0.86
CA ALA A 185 2.37 -22.15 0.36
C ALA A 185 3.68 -21.35 0.26
N GLY A 186 4.18 -21.13 -0.95
CA GLY A 186 5.48 -20.52 -1.23
C GLY A 186 6.68 -21.47 -1.18
N LYS A 187 6.46 -22.80 -1.10
CA LYS A 187 7.54 -23.77 -1.01
C LYS A 187 8.47 -23.75 -2.22
N GLY A 188 9.77 -23.64 -1.95
CA GLY A 188 10.82 -23.57 -2.98
C GLY A 188 10.92 -22.21 -3.65
N VAL A 189 10.40 -21.16 -3.00
CA VAL A 189 10.58 -19.76 -3.39
C VAL A 189 11.48 -19.07 -2.37
N VAL A 190 12.38 -18.24 -2.86
CA VAL A 190 13.29 -17.42 -2.05
C VAL A 190 12.94 -15.96 -2.24
N VAL A 191 12.66 -15.30 -1.13
CA VAL A 191 12.28 -13.87 -1.07
C VAL A 191 13.45 -13.06 -0.53
N GLY A 192 13.83 -12.00 -1.23
CA GLY A 192 14.71 -10.95 -0.75
C GLY A 192 13.93 -9.79 -0.17
N VAL A 193 14.32 -9.32 1.00
CA VAL A 193 13.77 -8.10 1.63
C VAL A 193 14.91 -7.09 1.77
N ILE A 194 14.77 -5.96 1.06
CA ILE A 194 15.73 -4.85 1.10
C ILE A 194 15.13 -3.77 2.02
N ASP A 195 15.68 -3.62 3.24
CA ASP A 195 15.06 -2.82 4.29
C ASP A 195 16.03 -2.49 5.44
N SER A 196 15.55 -2.32 6.68
CA SER A 196 16.32 -2.01 7.90
C SER A 196 16.94 -3.24 8.58
N GLY A 197 16.98 -4.40 7.92
CA GLY A 197 17.52 -5.65 8.47
C GLY A 197 16.46 -6.58 9.05
N ILE A 198 16.88 -7.56 9.85
CA ILE A 198 16.02 -8.63 10.39
C ILE A 198 16.40 -8.96 11.84
N HIS A 199 15.41 -9.16 12.71
CA HIS A 199 15.61 -9.74 14.04
C HIS A 199 15.42 -11.26 13.97
N PRO A 200 16.52 -12.06 13.99
CA PRO A 200 16.48 -13.49 13.69
C PRO A 200 15.77 -14.34 14.75
N ASP A 201 15.67 -13.85 16.00
CA ASP A 201 15.02 -14.57 17.11
C ASP A 201 13.50 -14.32 17.16
N ASN A 202 12.92 -13.62 16.16
CA ASN A 202 11.47 -13.45 16.09
C ASN A 202 10.79 -14.79 15.80
N PRO A 203 9.72 -15.18 16.55
CA PRO A 203 9.05 -16.48 16.40
C PRO A 203 8.53 -16.75 14.96
N PHE A 204 8.21 -15.71 14.18
CA PHE A 204 7.83 -15.84 12.78
C PHE A 204 8.99 -16.25 11.85
N ILE A 205 10.23 -16.05 12.28
CA ILE A 205 11.44 -16.36 11.50
C ILE A 205 12.16 -17.63 12.03
N ASP A 206 11.72 -18.20 13.16
CA ASP A 206 12.34 -19.39 13.73
C ASP A 206 12.36 -20.55 12.75
N GLY A 207 13.55 -21.08 12.47
CA GLY A 207 13.81 -22.19 11.58
C GLY A 207 14.68 -23.28 12.22
N GLN A 208 14.97 -24.32 11.45
CA GLN A 208 15.83 -25.43 11.92
C GLN A 208 17.28 -25.23 11.46
N PRO A 209 18.27 -25.60 12.25
CA PRO A 209 19.68 -25.55 11.85
C PRO A 209 19.94 -26.30 10.54
N VAL A 210 20.55 -25.63 9.56
CA VAL A 210 20.79 -26.18 8.23
C VAL A 210 21.95 -27.18 8.26
N GLN A 211 21.72 -28.38 7.71
CA GLN A 211 22.68 -29.47 7.68
C GLN A 211 23.38 -29.55 6.30
N PRO A 212 24.62 -30.10 6.24
CA PRO A 212 25.24 -30.42 4.97
C PRO A 212 24.37 -31.33 4.10
N LEU A 213 24.45 -31.16 2.77
CA LEU A 213 23.65 -31.93 1.81
C LEU A 213 23.97 -33.45 1.93
N LYS A 214 22.91 -34.21 2.22
CA LYS A 214 22.97 -35.69 2.19
C LYS A 214 22.15 -36.22 1.03
N GLY A 215 22.80 -36.64 -0.04
CA GLY A 215 22.14 -37.15 -1.25
C GLY A 215 21.80 -36.06 -2.27
N LYS A 216 20.60 -36.12 -2.85
CA LYS A 216 20.13 -35.13 -3.83
C LYS A 216 19.37 -34.00 -3.12
N ALA A 217 19.55 -32.77 -3.55
CA ALA A 217 18.78 -31.63 -3.09
C ALA A 217 17.28 -31.86 -3.38
N LYS A 218 16.44 -31.37 -2.47
CA LYS A 218 14.96 -31.42 -2.58
C LYS A 218 14.43 -29.99 -2.65
N VAL A 219 13.43 -29.76 -3.48
CA VAL A 219 12.80 -28.46 -3.64
C VAL A 219 12.30 -27.92 -2.29
N GLY A 220 12.74 -26.69 -1.97
CA GLY A 220 12.37 -25.98 -0.75
C GLY A 220 12.93 -26.61 0.53
N VAL A 221 14.08 -27.29 0.46
CA VAL A 221 14.79 -27.82 1.62
C VAL A 221 16.21 -27.25 1.63
N PRO A 222 16.51 -26.33 2.55
CA PRO A 222 17.84 -25.73 2.67
C PRO A 222 18.93 -26.76 3.04
N TYR A 223 20.13 -26.55 2.54
CA TYR A 223 21.31 -27.35 2.87
C TYR A 223 22.57 -26.48 2.86
N ARG A 224 23.58 -26.86 3.67
CA ARG A 224 24.90 -26.21 3.62
C ARG A 224 25.75 -26.78 2.48
N THR A 225 26.34 -25.89 1.73
CA THR A 225 27.31 -26.17 0.69
C THR A 225 28.71 -26.47 1.31
N ALA A 226 29.66 -26.90 0.50
CA ALA A 226 31.00 -27.22 0.99
C ALA A 226 31.81 -25.98 1.43
N ASP A 227 31.52 -24.84 0.88
CA ASP A 227 32.08 -23.52 1.21
C ASP A 227 31.34 -22.79 2.35
N GLY A 228 30.29 -23.40 2.90
CA GLY A 228 29.60 -22.93 4.10
C GLY A 228 28.35 -22.10 3.87
N GLN A 229 28.04 -21.74 2.62
CA GLN A 229 26.82 -21.05 2.25
C GLN A 229 25.57 -21.91 2.51
N ILE A 230 24.40 -21.29 2.57
CA ILE A 230 23.13 -22.00 2.58
C ILE A 230 22.54 -21.95 1.16
N ALA A 231 22.13 -23.13 0.67
CA ALA A 231 21.55 -23.28 -0.66
C ALA A 231 20.16 -23.89 -0.60
N VAL A 232 19.28 -23.49 -1.53
CA VAL A 232 17.92 -24.02 -1.69
C VAL A 232 17.69 -24.37 -3.15
N LEU A 233 17.29 -25.61 -3.43
CA LEU A 233 16.75 -25.97 -4.74
C LEU A 233 15.34 -25.36 -4.87
N LYS A 234 15.18 -24.46 -5.84
CA LYS A 234 13.93 -23.72 -6.07
C LYS A 234 12.88 -24.53 -6.83
N ALA A 235 11.65 -24.01 -6.88
CA ALA A 235 10.54 -24.62 -7.59
C ALA A 235 10.75 -24.68 -9.12
N ASP A 236 11.51 -23.75 -9.69
CA ASP A 236 11.89 -23.70 -11.10
C ASP A 236 13.02 -24.67 -11.47
N GLY A 237 13.62 -25.35 -10.48
CA GLY A 237 14.73 -26.27 -10.65
C GLY A 237 16.12 -25.61 -10.61
N THR A 238 16.21 -24.29 -10.45
CA THR A 238 17.48 -23.58 -10.20
C THR A 238 17.82 -23.60 -8.71
N THR A 239 18.98 -23.08 -8.32
CA THR A 239 19.42 -23.07 -6.93
C THR A 239 19.68 -21.63 -6.49
N ALA A 240 19.09 -21.21 -5.39
CA ALA A 240 19.47 -20.00 -4.68
C ALA A 240 20.57 -20.34 -3.67
N THR A 241 21.54 -19.43 -3.50
CA THR A 241 22.62 -19.55 -2.52
C THR A 241 22.81 -18.23 -1.79
N ALA A 242 23.06 -18.29 -0.48
CA ALA A 242 23.29 -17.09 0.30
C ALA A 242 24.32 -17.31 1.40
N GLU A 243 24.98 -16.24 1.77
CA GLU A 243 25.85 -16.13 2.94
C GLU A 243 25.07 -15.58 4.15
N CYS A 244 25.50 -16.02 5.34
CA CYS A 244 25.10 -15.41 6.59
C CYS A 244 26.22 -14.48 7.04
N GLU A 245 26.17 -13.23 6.69
CA GLU A 245 27.12 -12.25 7.15
C GLU A 245 27.00 -12.11 8.67
N THR A 246 28.17 -12.03 9.35
CA THR A 246 28.21 -11.97 10.81
C THR A 246 28.69 -10.61 11.27
N GLY A 247 28.19 -10.17 12.40
CA GLY A 247 28.59 -8.92 13.01
C GLY A 247 28.18 -8.81 14.46
N PRO A 248 28.24 -7.62 15.08
CA PRO A 248 27.74 -7.42 16.43
C PRO A 248 26.31 -7.91 16.60
N ASP A 249 26.08 -8.76 17.61
CA ASP A 249 24.80 -9.37 17.97
C ASP A 249 24.14 -10.21 16.85
N PHE A 250 24.87 -10.52 15.75
CA PHE A 250 24.40 -11.36 14.66
C PHE A 250 25.42 -12.48 14.32
N PRO A 251 25.40 -13.60 15.06
CA PRO A 251 26.30 -14.74 14.82
C PRO A 251 25.85 -15.59 13.60
N ALA A 252 26.71 -16.44 13.08
CA ALA A 252 26.41 -17.33 11.96
C ALA A 252 25.24 -18.31 12.22
N SER A 253 24.84 -18.52 13.47
CA SER A 253 23.69 -19.30 13.86
C SER A 253 22.36 -18.56 13.69
N SER A 254 22.36 -17.25 13.44
CA SER A 254 21.18 -16.45 13.10
C SER A 254 20.54 -16.87 11.78
N CYS A 255 21.32 -17.49 10.87
CA CYS A 255 20.78 -18.05 9.64
C CYS A 255 20.51 -19.55 9.78
N ASP A 256 19.31 -19.93 9.35
CA ASP A 256 18.76 -21.27 9.52
C ASP A 256 17.94 -21.72 8.30
N SER A 257 16.97 -22.60 8.46
CA SER A 257 16.15 -23.08 7.35
C SER A 257 15.11 -22.06 6.88
N LYS A 258 14.84 -20.99 7.64
CA LYS A 258 13.90 -19.92 7.31
C LYS A 258 14.64 -18.69 6.79
N LEU A 259 15.53 -18.14 7.57
CA LEU A 259 16.47 -17.09 7.18
C LEU A 259 17.73 -17.73 6.60
N ILE A 260 17.80 -17.88 5.28
CA ILE A 260 18.89 -18.58 4.62
C ILE A 260 20.10 -17.71 4.31
N GLY A 261 19.97 -16.39 4.44
CA GLY A 261 21.04 -15.42 4.24
C GLY A 261 20.71 -14.05 4.77
N ALA A 262 21.76 -13.30 5.10
CA ALA A 262 21.63 -11.93 5.59
C ALA A 262 22.90 -11.13 5.23
N TYR A 263 22.69 -9.89 4.79
CA TYR A 263 23.75 -8.95 4.35
C TYR A 263 23.52 -7.57 4.94
N ALA A 264 24.62 -6.82 5.13
CA ALA A 264 24.59 -5.45 5.63
C ALA A 264 25.41 -4.52 4.72
N PHE A 265 24.82 -3.45 4.22
CA PHE A 265 25.44 -2.47 3.33
C PHE A 265 25.67 -1.17 4.10
N SER A 266 26.72 -1.12 4.91
CA SER A 266 26.99 -0.04 5.88
C SER A 266 27.97 1.03 5.37
N ASP A 267 28.62 0.85 4.23
CA ASP A 267 29.71 1.71 3.77
C ASP A 267 29.37 3.19 3.75
N ASP A 268 28.20 3.55 3.23
CA ASP A 268 27.74 4.96 3.17
C ASP A 268 27.35 5.49 4.55
N PHE A 269 26.64 4.70 5.34
CA PHE A 269 26.31 5.06 6.72
C PHE A 269 27.56 5.31 7.55
N GLU A 270 28.54 4.41 7.47
CA GLU A 270 29.80 4.55 8.20
C GLU A 270 30.63 5.75 7.72
N ARG A 271 30.49 6.13 6.45
CA ARG A 271 31.19 7.26 5.84
C ARG A 271 30.55 8.60 6.16
N PHE A 272 29.21 8.70 6.14
CA PHE A 272 28.51 9.98 6.19
C PHE A 272 27.92 10.29 7.56
N VAL A 273 27.68 9.27 8.42
CA VAL A 273 27.13 9.47 9.76
C VAL A 273 28.25 9.35 10.80
N PRO A 274 28.60 10.44 11.51
CA PRO A 274 29.56 10.44 12.61
C PRO A 274 29.17 9.42 13.69
N VAL A 275 30.16 8.79 14.34
CA VAL A 275 29.92 7.72 15.34
C VAL A 275 29.08 8.22 16.52
N ASP A 276 29.20 9.47 16.89
CA ASP A 276 28.47 10.12 18.00
C ASP A 276 27.05 10.57 17.60
N GLU A 277 26.70 10.50 16.32
CA GLU A 277 25.36 10.77 15.80
C GLU A 277 24.59 9.48 15.48
N ARG A 278 25.23 8.30 15.49
CA ARG A 278 24.56 7.00 15.28
C ARG A 278 23.67 6.67 16.47
N ALA A 279 22.49 6.09 16.18
CA ALA A 279 21.61 5.64 17.26
C ALA A 279 22.35 4.63 18.16
N PRO A 280 22.28 4.77 19.49
CA PRO A 280 23.05 3.94 20.42
C PRO A 280 22.75 2.45 20.31
N GLU A 281 21.55 2.12 19.88
CA GLU A 281 21.05 0.76 19.69
C GLU A 281 21.48 0.16 18.35
N GLU A 282 21.85 0.99 17.35
CA GLU A 282 22.19 0.52 16.00
C GLU A 282 23.45 -0.36 16.00
N ARG A 283 23.45 -1.39 15.15
CA ARG A 283 24.54 -2.38 15.02
C ARG A 283 25.00 -2.48 13.58
N ILE A 284 26.28 -2.33 13.34
CA ILE A 284 26.90 -2.60 12.02
C ILE A 284 26.91 -4.12 11.78
N SER A 285 25.76 -4.63 11.43
CA SER A 285 25.49 -6.05 11.14
C SER A 285 24.12 -6.18 10.46
N PRO A 286 23.72 -7.35 9.94
CA PRO A 286 22.38 -7.57 9.39
C PRO A 286 21.24 -7.47 10.41
N LEU A 287 21.56 -7.33 11.72
CA LEU A 287 20.55 -7.23 12.78
C LEU A 287 19.64 -6.02 12.54
N GLY A 288 18.36 -6.28 12.45
CA GLY A 288 17.30 -5.26 12.46
C GLY A 288 17.01 -4.85 13.91
N VAL A 289 17.63 -3.77 14.37
CA VAL A 289 17.31 -3.16 15.67
C VAL A 289 15.95 -2.49 15.56
N PHE A 290 15.75 -1.69 14.50
CA PHE A 290 14.48 -1.07 14.17
C PHE A 290 13.58 -2.04 13.41
N SER A 291 12.31 -2.02 13.77
CA SER A 291 11.35 -3.09 13.49
C SER A 291 10.90 -3.20 12.04
N HIS A 292 11.07 -2.15 11.20
CA HIS A 292 10.44 -2.05 9.89
C HIS A 292 10.75 -3.25 8.98
N GLY A 293 12.03 -3.61 8.79
CA GLY A 293 12.43 -4.76 7.96
C GLY A 293 11.95 -6.11 8.51
N THR A 294 11.93 -6.28 9.84
CA THR A 294 11.41 -7.49 10.49
C THR A 294 9.90 -7.61 10.26
N HIS A 295 9.16 -6.50 10.39
CA HIS A 295 7.72 -6.45 10.15
C HIS A 295 7.38 -6.80 8.69
N VAL A 296 8.08 -6.17 7.76
CA VAL A 296 7.96 -6.44 6.31
C VAL A 296 8.23 -7.91 5.98
N ALA A 297 9.35 -8.47 6.44
CA ALA A 297 9.72 -9.86 6.16
C ALA A 297 8.71 -10.86 6.73
N THR A 298 8.26 -10.64 7.96
CA THR A 298 7.31 -11.52 8.64
C THR A 298 5.90 -11.44 8.07
N THR A 299 5.48 -10.29 7.54
CA THR A 299 4.25 -10.14 6.76
C THR A 299 4.27 -11.00 5.49
N ILE A 300 5.42 -11.09 4.78
CA ILE A 300 5.54 -11.93 3.58
C ILE A 300 5.47 -13.40 3.93
N LEU A 301 6.27 -13.87 4.90
CA LEU A 301 6.60 -15.29 5.04
C LEU A 301 6.65 -15.82 6.48
N GLY A 302 6.11 -15.09 7.46
CA GLY A 302 6.08 -15.54 8.86
C GLY A 302 5.53 -16.96 9.01
N ASN A 303 6.08 -17.73 9.97
CA ASN A 303 5.66 -19.10 10.29
C ASN A 303 4.18 -19.13 10.70
N THR A 304 3.48 -20.25 10.44
CA THR A 304 2.06 -20.44 10.82
C THR A 304 1.91 -20.90 12.26
N GLY A 305 0.75 -20.57 12.87
CA GLY A 305 0.40 -21.04 14.22
C GLY A 305 1.24 -20.41 15.31
N VAL A 306 1.71 -19.20 15.11
CA VAL A 306 2.47 -18.43 16.08
C VAL A 306 1.53 -17.46 16.80
N GLU A 307 1.42 -17.60 18.11
CA GLU A 307 0.65 -16.69 18.97
C GLU A 307 1.27 -15.29 18.95
N GLN A 308 0.47 -14.31 18.58
CA GLN A 308 0.86 -12.90 18.54
C GLN A 308 0.48 -12.22 19.84
N THR A 309 1.48 -11.86 20.65
CA THR A 309 1.27 -11.22 21.95
C THR A 309 1.94 -9.86 21.98
N ILE A 310 1.20 -8.84 22.39
CA ILE A 310 1.69 -7.46 22.57
C ILE A 310 1.28 -7.01 23.98
N ASP A 311 2.26 -6.57 24.78
CA ASP A 311 2.09 -6.14 26.18
C ASP A 311 1.37 -7.18 27.09
N GLY A 312 1.47 -8.46 26.69
CA GLY A 312 0.84 -9.56 27.41
C GLY A 312 -0.58 -9.90 26.93
N ASP A 313 -1.15 -9.10 26.05
CA ASP A 313 -2.46 -9.36 25.43
C ASP A 313 -2.31 -10.20 24.16
N SER A 314 -3.18 -11.20 23.98
CA SER A 314 -3.23 -12.04 22.79
C SER A 314 -3.98 -11.34 21.65
N PHE A 315 -3.41 -11.43 20.44
CA PHE A 315 -4.04 -11.02 19.18
C PHE A 315 -4.30 -12.23 18.27
N GLY A 316 -4.28 -13.42 18.84
CA GLY A 316 -4.53 -14.68 18.14
C GLY A 316 -3.31 -15.26 17.41
N GLU A 317 -3.50 -16.41 16.75
CA GLU A 317 -2.46 -17.05 15.95
C GLU A 317 -2.30 -16.32 14.61
N GLY A 318 -1.07 -15.95 14.26
CA GLY A 318 -0.72 -15.29 13.00
C GLY A 318 0.13 -16.14 12.07
N ALA A 319 0.34 -15.59 10.86
CA ALA A 319 1.24 -16.12 9.84
C ALA A 319 1.54 -15.06 8.78
N GLY A 320 2.65 -15.19 8.06
CA GLY A 320 2.86 -14.48 6.80
C GLY A 320 2.06 -15.10 5.66
N VAL A 321 1.94 -14.36 4.55
CA VAL A 321 1.16 -14.76 3.36
C VAL A 321 1.68 -16.06 2.73
N ALA A 322 3.01 -16.26 2.69
CA ALA A 322 3.69 -17.40 2.07
C ALA A 322 4.61 -18.14 3.06
N PRO A 323 4.06 -18.83 4.09
CA PRO A 323 4.81 -19.31 5.25
C PRO A 323 5.86 -20.38 4.92
N ALA A 324 5.80 -21.04 3.76
CA ALA A 324 6.77 -22.05 3.36
C ALA A 324 7.95 -21.52 2.52
N ALA A 325 8.01 -20.20 2.30
CA ALA A 325 9.11 -19.55 1.59
C ALA A 325 10.34 -19.32 2.51
N HIS A 326 11.47 -19.03 1.88
CA HIS A 326 12.75 -18.75 2.56
C HIS A 326 13.11 -17.28 2.39
N LEU A 327 13.79 -16.70 3.38
CA LEU A 327 14.18 -15.29 3.46
C LEU A 327 15.68 -15.11 3.19
N ILE A 328 16.01 -14.07 2.44
CA ILE A 328 17.32 -13.40 2.48
C ILE A 328 17.07 -11.93 2.83
N SER A 329 17.74 -11.43 3.87
CA SER A 329 17.61 -10.04 4.32
C SER A 329 18.81 -9.22 3.82
N TYR A 330 18.52 -8.02 3.31
CA TYR A 330 19.50 -7.04 2.84
C TYR A 330 19.29 -5.73 3.59
N LYS A 331 20.11 -5.47 4.61
CA LYS A 331 20.03 -4.26 5.41
C LYS A 331 20.73 -3.13 4.68
N ILE A 332 19.95 -2.09 4.36
CA ILE A 332 20.42 -0.86 3.68
C ILE A 332 20.03 0.41 4.43
N CYS A 333 19.08 0.31 5.36
CA CYS A 333 18.58 1.45 6.13
C CYS A 333 19.17 1.41 7.54
N TRP A 334 19.58 2.57 8.03
CA TRP A 334 20.36 2.77 9.25
C TRP A 334 19.80 3.97 10.02
N GLU A 335 19.79 3.89 11.34
CA GLU A 335 19.25 4.93 12.20
C GLU A 335 20.32 5.73 12.88
N ASP A 336 20.07 7.02 13.01
CA ASP A 336 20.90 7.96 13.75
C ASP A 336 20.06 8.91 14.61
N THR A 337 20.73 9.84 15.30
CA THR A 337 20.08 10.83 16.16
C THR A 337 19.80 12.15 15.45
N ASP A 338 20.31 12.35 14.21
CA ASP A 338 20.01 13.50 13.35
C ASP A 338 19.08 13.07 12.22
N PRO A 339 17.81 13.53 12.18
CA PRO A 339 16.84 13.11 11.16
C PRO A 339 17.22 13.50 9.72
N ASN A 340 18.33 14.19 9.51
CA ASN A 340 18.81 14.61 8.18
C ASN A 340 19.92 13.72 7.62
N THR A 341 20.50 12.80 8.38
CA THR A 341 21.69 12.04 7.99
C THR A 341 21.51 10.53 7.97
N GLY A 342 20.61 9.96 8.75
CA GLY A 342 20.24 8.54 8.72
C GLY A 342 19.38 8.15 7.51
N GLY A 343 18.91 6.91 7.51
CA GLY A 343 17.98 6.37 6.51
C GLY A 343 18.62 5.40 5.53
N CYS A 344 18.09 5.35 4.28
CA CYS A 344 18.43 4.34 3.28
C CYS A 344 19.17 4.97 2.10
N TYR A 345 20.39 4.56 1.85
CA TYR A 345 21.22 5.10 0.77
C TYR A 345 20.91 4.44 -0.58
N THR A 346 20.88 5.27 -1.65
CA THR A 346 20.63 4.80 -3.04
C THR A 346 21.67 3.78 -3.50
N SER A 347 22.96 4.02 -3.20
CA SER A 347 24.07 3.12 -3.52
C SER A 347 23.93 1.76 -2.84
N ALA A 348 23.56 1.74 -1.56
CA ALA A 348 23.29 0.52 -0.80
C ALA A 348 22.08 -0.23 -1.38
N SER A 349 21.03 0.49 -1.81
CA SER A 349 19.88 -0.13 -2.50
C SER A 349 20.28 -0.83 -3.78
N VAL A 350 21.09 -0.19 -4.63
CA VAL A 350 21.59 -0.80 -5.88
C VAL A 350 22.46 -2.01 -5.59
N ALA A 351 23.39 -1.92 -4.62
CA ALA A 351 24.26 -3.02 -4.22
C ALA A 351 23.46 -4.22 -3.68
N ALA A 352 22.40 -3.96 -2.91
CA ALA A 352 21.49 -5.00 -2.41
C ALA A 352 20.72 -5.70 -3.54
N VAL A 353 20.28 -4.96 -4.58
CA VAL A 353 19.65 -5.57 -5.76
C VAL A 353 20.64 -6.42 -6.54
N GLU A 354 21.89 -5.98 -6.73
CA GLU A 354 22.92 -6.79 -7.38
C GLU A 354 23.18 -8.09 -6.59
N GLN A 355 23.30 -8.00 -5.26
CA GLN A 355 23.46 -9.17 -4.40
C GLN A 355 22.26 -10.11 -4.47
N ALA A 356 21.02 -9.59 -4.55
CA ALA A 356 19.82 -10.39 -4.68
C ALA A 356 19.76 -11.14 -6.04
N ILE A 357 20.22 -10.52 -7.12
CA ILE A 357 20.38 -11.18 -8.43
C ILE A 357 21.43 -12.31 -8.33
N GLU A 358 22.56 -12.06 -7.69
CA GLU A 358 23.62 -13.08 -7.47
C GLU A 358 23.10 -14.25 -6.62
N ASN A 359 22.33 -13.97 -5.56
CA ASN A 359 21.70 -14.98 -4.72
C ASN A 359 20.61 -15.78 -5.45
N ASN A 360 20.17 -15.32 -6.62
CA ASN A 360 19.10 -15.92 -7.43
C ASN A 360 17.76 -16.01 -6.65
N VAL A 361 17.31 -14.90 -6.05
CA VAL A 361 16.00 -14.82 -5.42
C VAL A 361 14.87 -14.84 -6.46
N ASP A 362 13.65 -15.14 -6.06
CA ASP A 362 12.47 -15.16 -6.94
C ASP A 362 11.63 -13.88 -6.83
N VAL A 363 11.61 -13.29 -5.63
CA VAL A 363 10.81 -12.10 -5.28
C VAL A 363 11.69 -11.12 -4.53
N LEU A 364 11.58 -9.84 -4.84
CA LEU A 364 12.11 -8.73 -4.05
C LEU A 364 10.97 -7.89 -3.51
N ASN A 365 11.05 -7.54 -2.24
CA ASN A 365 10.21 -6.51 -1.63
C ASN A 365 11.06 -5.29 -1.27
N TYR A 366 10.56 -4.10 -1.65
CA TYR A 366 11.16 -2.81 -1.38
C TYR A 366 10.13 -1.86 -0.79
N SER A 367 10.10 -1.77 0.53
CA SER A 367 9.15 -0.95 1.28
C SER A 367 9.72 0.43 1.61
N ILE A 368 10.39 1.05 0.64
CA ILE A 368 11.11 2.32 0.76
C ILE A 368 10.65 3.25 -0.36
N SER A 369 10.61 4.55 -0.11
CA SER A 369 10.24 5.56 -1.11
C SER A 369 11.21 5.59 -2.30
N GLY A 370 10.71 5.96 -3.47
CA GLY A 370 11.48 6.09 -4.70
C GLY A 370 11.13 7.37 -5.47
N SER A 371 11.64 7.49 -6.70
CA SER A 371 11.31 8.61 -7.56
C SER A 371 9.85 8.61 -7.97
N ASN A 372 9.20 9.78 -7.89
CA ASN A 372 7.86 10.02 -8.43
C ASN A 372 7.87 10.72 -9.81
N THR A 373 9.05 11.08 -10.35
CA THR A 373 9.18 11.83 -11.58
C THR A 373 10.00 11.12 -12.66
N SER A 374 10.80 10.10 -12.29
CA SER A 374 11.73 9.42 -13.20
C SER A 374 11.62 7.90 -13.09
N ILE A 375 11.82 7.22 -14.23
CA ILE A 375 12.01 5.77 -14.30
C ILE A 375 13.47 5.40 -14.60
N VAL A 376 14.36 6.38 -14.71
CA VAL A 376 15.78 6.19 -14.99
C VAL A 376 16.68 6.46 -13.78
N ASP A 377 16.11 6.59 -12.59
CA ASP A 377 16.90 6.63 -11.37
C ASP A 377 17.65 5.30 -11.15
N PRO A 378 18.78 5.30 -10.43
CA PRO A 378 19.63 4.11 -10.27
C PRO A 378 18.90 2.90 -9.70
N VAL A 379 18.00 3.09 -8.73
CA VAL A 379 17.25 2.01 -8.07
C VAL A 379 16.21 1.40 -9.04
N ALA A 380 15.47 2.25 -9.77
CA ALA A 380 14.53 1.78 -10.78
C ALA A 380 15.23 0.99 -11.89
N MET A 381 16.44 1.41 -12.30
CA MET A 381 17.26 0.69 -13.28
C MET A 381 17.79 -0.64 -12.73
N ALA A 382 18.17 -0.71 -11.47
CA ALA A 382 18.55 -1.96 -10.81
C ALA A 382 17.36 -2.94 -10.76
N PHE A 383 16.15 -2.47 -10.43
CA PHE A 383 14.94 -3.28 -10.49
C PHE A 383 14.57 -3.74 -11.90
N LYS A 384 14.87 -2.96 -12.94
CA LYS A 384 14.73 -3.42 -14.33
C LYS A 384 15.60 -4.65 -14.57
N SER A 385 16.87 -4.60 -14.13
CA SER A 385 17.81 -5.72 -14.26
C SER A 385 17.34 -6.95 -13.46
N ALA A 386 16.80 -6.74 -12.26
CA ALA A 386 16.19 -7.81 -11.46
C ALA A 386 15.00 -8.46 -12.19
N ALA A 387 14.10 -7.65 -12.76
CA ALA A 387 12.96 -8.15 -13.52
C ALA A 387 13.38 -8.89 -14.81
N GLU A 388 14.43 -8.42 -15.51
CA GLU A 388 15.05 -9.12 -16.65
C GLU A 388 15.68 -10.45 -16.24
N ALA A 389 16.19 -10.56 -15.00
CA ALA A 389 16.67 -11.80 -14.41
C ALA A 389 15.55 -12.77 -13.98
N GLY A 390 14.29 -12.36 -14.08
CA GLY A 390 13.13 -13.17 -13.72
C GLY A 390 12.64 -12.97 -12.28
N ILE A 391 13.09 -11.92 -11.59
CA ILE A 391 12.72 -11.60 -10.20
C ILE A 391 11.50 -10.69 -10.19
N PHE A 392 10.44 -11.07 -9.47
CA PHE A 392 9.29 -10.20 -9.25
C PHE A 392 9.64 -9.13 -8.21
N VAL A 393 9.37 -7.86 -8.51
CA VAL A 393 9.63 -6.75 -7.61
C VAL A 393 8.31 -6.12 -7.16
N ALA A 394 8.04 -6.14 -5.85
CA ALA A 394 7.00 -5.37 -5.19
C ALA A 394 7.60 -4.12 -4.54
N ALA A 395 6.97 -2.98 -4.75
CA ALA A 395 7.42 -1.72 -4.16
C ALA A 395 6.25 -0.93 -3.58
N SER A 396 6.48 -0.27 -2.44
CA SER A 396 5.48 0.57 -1.79
C SER A 396 5.16 1.82 -2.63
N GLY A 397 3.87 2.18 -2.75
CA GLY A 397 3.44 3.35 -3.55
C GLY A 397 3.76 4.71 -2.92
N GLY A 398 4.14 4.74 -1.64
CA GLY A 398 4.42 5.95 -0.86
C GLY A 398 3.26 6.37 0.03
N ASN A 399 3.57 7.19 1.05
CA ASN A 399 2.65 7.61 2.12
C ASN A 399 2.34 9.12 2.09
N SER A 400 2.40 9.74 0.90
CA SER A 400 2.20 11.20 0.70
C SER A 400 0.81 11.54 0.14
N GLY A 401 -0.17 10.63 0.25
CA GLY A 401 -1.55 10.85 -0.14
C GLY A 401 -2.29 11.84 0.76
N PRO A 402 -3.56 12.17 0.45
CA PRO A 402 -4.33 11.73 -0.71
C PRO A 402 -4.19 12.63 -1.95
N GLY A 403 -3.24 13.57 -1.97
CA GLY A 403 -3.02 14.48 -3.09
C GLY A 403 -2.63 13.74 -4.39
N PRO A 404 -2.99 14.29 -5.57
CA PRO A 404 -2.59 13.69 -6.84
C PRO A 404 -1.09 13.83 -7.09
N ASN A 405 -0.54 12.99 -7.98
CA ASN A 405 0.86 12.98 -8.40
C ASN A 405 1.86 12.71 -7.26
N THR A 406 1.46 11.94 -6.27
CA THR A 406 2.30 11.60 -5.11
C THR A 406 2.85 10.18 -5.15
N VAL A 407 2.36 9.33 -6.08
CA VAL A 407 2.79 7.93 -6.18
C VAL A 407 4.25 7.81 -6.63
N ASN A 408 5.02 6.99 -5.91
CA ASN A 408 6.39 6.64 -6.22
C ASN A 408 6.48 5.41 -7.15
N HIS A 409 7.68 5.06 -7.61
CA HIS A 409 7.96 3.84 -8.37
C HIS A 409 7.11 3.70 -9.64
N GLY A 410 7.19 4.71 -10.53
CA GLY A 410 6.42 4.78 -11.78
C GLY A 410 6.77 3.76 -12.86
N SER A 411 7.78 2.91 -12.66
CA SER A 411 8.33 2.00 -13.68
C SER A 411 7.38 0.84 -14.03
N PRO A 412 7.35 0.38 -15.31
CA PRO A 412 6.48 -0.71 -15.73
C PRO A 412 6.96 -2.11 -15.28
N TRP A 413 8.26 -2.29 -15.02
CA TRP A 413 8.91 -3.57 -14.68
C TRP A 413 8.81 -3.99 -13.21
N LEU A 414 8.14 -3.21 -12.38
CA LEU A 414 7.85 -3.51 -10.97
C LEU A 414 6.35 -3.34 -10.69
N THR A 415 5.90 -3.82 -9.52
CA THR A 415 4.52 -3.69 -9.08
C THR A 415 4.45 -2.72 -7.91
N THR A 416 3.76 -1.59 -8.11
CA THR A 416 3.59 -0.51 -7.12
C THR A 416 2.28 -0.70 -6.37
N VAL A 417 2.34 -0.73 -5.03
CA VAL A 417 1.23 -1.16 -4.18
C VAL A 417 0.67 0.00 -3.35
N ALA A 418 -0.63 0.22 -3.45
CA ALA A 418 -1.38 1.10 -2.55
C ALA A 418 -1.75 0.39 -1.25
N ALA A 419 -1.92 1.16 -0.18
CA ALA A 419 -2.39 0.65 1.11
C ALA A 419 -3.92 0.74 1.22
N GLU A 420 -4.54 -0.36 1.63
CA GLU A 420 -5.97 -0.42 1.96
C GLU A 420 -6.22 -0.87 3.39
N THR A 421 -7.41 -0.54 3.92
CA THR A 421 -7.91 -1.04 5.20
C THR A 421 -8.43 -2.46 5.04
N PHE A 422 -8.54 -3.18 6.13
CA PHE A 422 -9.13 -4.52 6.16
C PHE A 422 -9.83 -4.75 7.51
N SER A 423 -10.61 -5.84 7.64
CA SER A 423 -11.29 -6.21 8.88
C SER A 423 -10.27 -6.68 9.92
N ASN A 424 -9.89 -5.82 10.85
CA ASN A 424 -9.02 -6.14 11.98
C ASN A 424 -9.64 -5.81 13.33
N GLU A 425 -10.87 -5.27 13.35
CA GLU A 425 -11.67 -4.91 14.53
C GLU A 425 -10.91 -4.17 15.66
N LEU A 426 -9.82 -3.50 15.30
CA LEU A 426 -9.02 -2.68 16.21
C LEU A 426 -9.75 -1.35 16.45
N THR A 427 -10.80 -1.41 17.26
CA THR A 427 -11.68 -0.27 17.56
C THR A 427 -11.93 -0.14 19.06
N ALA A 428 -12.26 1.07 19.50
CA ALA A 428 -12.87 1.29 20.79
C ALA A 428 -13.93 2.39 20.70
N THR A 429 -14.81 2.42 21.70
CA THR A 429 -15.89 3.41 21.82
C THR A 429 -15.60 4.35 22.97
N VAL A 430 -15.65 5.66 22.72
CA VAL A 430 -15.73 6.67 23.76
C VAL A 430 -17.21 6.91 24.09
N GLN A 431 -17.62 6.58 25.33
CA GLN A 431 -18.97 6.78 25.85
C GLN A 431 -18.97 7.99 26.77
N PHE A 432 -19.58 9.11 26.33
CA PHE A 432 -19.68 10.32 27.12
C PHE A 432 -20.88 10.29 28.10
N SER A 433 -20.76 11.03 29.21
CA SER A 433 -21.83 11.13 30.25
C SER A 433 -23.14 11.73 29.76
N ASP A 434 -23.15 12.41 28.63
CA ASP A 434 -24.37 12.93 27.99
C ASP A 434 -25.09 11.92 27.08
N GLY A 435 -24.55 10.69 27.00
CA GLY A 435 -25.07 9.61 26.17
C GLY A 435 -24.51 9.54 24.74
N THR A 436 -23.66 10.49 24.34
CA THR A 436 -22.98 10.42 23.05
C THR A 436 -21.97 9.24 23.07
N GLN A 437 -21.94 8.49 21.98
CA GLN A 437 -20.96 7.43 21.76
C GLN A 437 -20.26 7.66 20.42
N LEU A 438 -18.92 7.62 20.43
CA LEU A 438 -18.07 7.80 19.24
C LEU A 438 -17.10 6.63 19.16
N ARG A 439 -17.00 5.99 17.99
CA ARG A 439 -16.01 4.94 17.74
C ARG A 439 -14.79 5.51 17.04
N GLY A 440 -13.65 4.87 17.23
CA GLY A 440 -12.41 5.15 16.50
C GLY A 440 -11.46 3.96 16.52
N ALA A 441 -10.33 4.08 15.83
CA ALA A 441 -9.29 3.07 15.85
C ALA A 441 -8.63 2.99 17.22
N SER A 442 -8.39 1.77 17.70
CA SER A 442 -7.81 1.51 19.02
C SER A 442 -7.28 0.07 19.12
N SER A 443 -6.09 -0.08 19.67
CA SER A 443 -5.52 -1.39 20.07
C SER A 443 -5.83 -1.74 21.52
N ALA A 444 -6.52 -0.85 22.27
CA ALA A 444 -6.78 -1.02 23.70
C ALA A 444 -7.63 -2.27 23.99
N ARG A 445 -7.14 -3.16 24.86
CA ARG A 445 -7.82 -4.36 25.35
C ARG A 445 -8.51 -4.13 26.68
N THR A 446 -8.07 -3.15 27.44
CA THR A 446 -8.63 -2.75 28.71
C THR A 446 -9.32 -1.39 28.57
N GLY A 447 -10.51 -1.25 29.16
CA GLY A 447 -11.22 0.02 29.20
C GLY A 447 -10.71 0.92 30.31
N VAL A 448 -11.03 2.21 30.23
CA VAL A 448 -10.74 3.20 31.27
C VAL A 448 -11.93 4.15 31.49
N GLY A 449 -12.11 4.56 32.73
CA GLY A 449 -13.16 5.51 33.13
C GLY A 449 -14.27 4.87 34.01
N PRO A 450 -15.37 5.61 34.31
CA PRO A 450 -15.60 7.00 33.89
C PRO A 450 -14.59 7.98 34.51
N ALA A 451 -13.99 8.82 33.66
CA ALA A 451 -13.05 9.88 34.05
C ALA A 451 -13.45 11.22 33.42
N GLU A 452 -13.05 12.33 34.01
CA GLU A 452 -13.21 13.67 33.42
C GLU A 452 -12.47 13.74 32.10
N VAL A 453 -13.09 14.33 31.07
CA VAL A 453 -12.45 14.56 29.77
C VAL A 453 -12.02 16.01 29.70
N ILE A 454 -10.75 16.25 29.32
CA ILE A 454 -10.22 17.59 29.19
C ILE A 454 -9.49 17.76 27.87
N HIS A 455 -9.59 18.94 27.26
CA HIS A 455 -8.79 19.27 26.09
C HIS A 455 -7.35 19.62 26.54
N ALA A 456 -6.36 19.05 25.88
CA ALA A 456 -4.96 19.19 26.27
C ALA A 456 -4.48 20.64 26.47
N SER A 457 -4.98 21.61 25.67
CA SER A 457 -4.65 23.02 25.82
C SER A 457 -5.14 23.66 27.15
N GLU A 458 -6.05 23.02 27.88
CA GLU A 458 -6.56 23.51 29.16
C GLU A 458 -5.66 23.12 30.35
N VAL A 459 -4.76 22.17 30.13
CA VAL A 459 -3.78 21.70 31.09
C VAL A 459 -2.32 21.96 30.62
N ALA A 460 -2.14 23.06 29.87
CA ALA A 460 -0.87 23.43 29.26
C ALA A 460 0.21 23.82 30.27
N ALA A 461 1.43 23.33 30.08
CA ALA A 461 2.63 23.70 30.85
C ALA A 461 3.27 25.01 30.33
N GLY A 462 2.45 25.96 29.85
CA GLY A 462 2.86 27.27 29.37
C GLY A 462 2.51 27.56 27.92
N ASP A 463 2.83 26.67 26.99
CA ASP A 463 2.48 26.79 25.56
C ASP A 463 1.23 25.97 25.23
N ALA A 464 0.11 26.67 24.95
CA ALA A 464 -1.17 26.02 24.62
C ALA A 464 -1.12 25.27 23.29
N GLU A 465 -0.26 25.65 22.33
CA GLU A 465 -0.11 24.95 21.06
C GLU A 465 0.68 23.65 21.24
N ALA A 466 1.77 23.69 22.02
CA ALA A 466 2.51 22.49 22.40
C ALA A 466 1.62 21.51 23.18
N ALA A 467 0.80 22.02 24.11
CA ALA A 467 -0.16 21.21 24.86
C ALA A 467 -1.24 20.59 23.95
N ARG A 468 -1.86 21.38 23.06
CA ARG A 468 -2.88 20.93 22.11
C ARG A 468 -2.41 19.71 21.31
N LEU A 469 -1.14 19.73 20.91
CA LEU A 469 -0.48 18.66 20.18
C LEU A 469 0.08 17.56 21.08
N CYS A 470 -0.04 17.68 22.40
CA CYS A 470 0.59 16.77 23.38
C CYS A 470 2.07 16.52 23.06
N LEU A 471 2.84 17.63 22.90
CA LEU A 471 4.29 17.56 22.71
C LEU A 471 5.00 17.29 24.07
N PRO A 472 6.20 16.69 24.07
CA PRO A 472 6.98 16.46 25.29
C PRO A 472 7.07 17.68 26.20
N GLY A 473 6.73 17.51 27.48
CA GLY A 473 6.67 18.59 28.46
C GLY A 473 5.57 19.63 28.26
N GLY A 474 4.63 19.39 27.32
CA GLY A 474 3.52 20.31 27.03
C GLY A 474 2.37 20.28 28.05
N LEU A 475 2.24 19.21 28.85
CA LEU A 475 1.15 19.00 29.80
C LEU A 475 1.62 19.17 31.26
N THR A 476 0.68 19.58 32.14
CA THR A 476 0.88 19.64 33.59
C THR A 476 0.25 18.45 34.31
N GLU A 477 0.58 18.25 35.58
CA GLU A 477 -0.03 17.24 36.47
C GLU A 477 -1.55 17.45 36.66
N GLU A 478 -2.14 18.53 36.16
CA GLU A 478 -3.60 18.75 36.17
C GLU A 478 -4.32 17.78 35.22
N ALA A 479 -3.60 17.10 34.32
CA ALA A 479 -4.11 15.99 33.50
C ALA A 479 -4.34 14.69 34.31
N ALA A 480 -3.80 14.60 35.54
CA ALA A 480 -3.84 13.38 36.33
C ALA A 480 -5.25 12.88 36.59
N GLY A 481 -5.48 11.58 36.30
CA GLY A 481 -6.76 10.91 36.47
C GLY A 481 -7.82 11.25 35.42
N LYS A 482 -7.46 11.99 34.37
CA LYS A 482 -8.39 12.43 33.31
C LYS A 482 -8.09 11.70 31.99
N ILE A 483 -9.11 11.69 31.13
CA ILE A 483 -8.96 11.35 29.70
C ILE A 483 -8.62 12.65 28.96
N VAL A 484 -7.45 12.69 28.30
CA VAL A 484 -6.94 13.89 27.63
C VAL A 484 -7.26 13.84 26.13
N LEU A 485 -7.88 14.90 25.58
CA LEU A 485 -8.05 15.05 24.14
C LEU A 485 -6.86 15.77 23.54
N CYS A 486 -6.08 15.04 22.72
CA CYS A 486 -4.95 15.53 21.94
C CYS A 486 -5.31 15.67 20.47
N GLU A 487 -4.75 16.69 19.78
CA GLU A 487 -4.89 16.81 18.33
C GLU A 487 -3.67 16.25 17.62
N ARG A 488 -3.90 15.66 16.42
CA ARG A 488 -2.83 15.18 15.55
C ARG A 488 -1.92 16.35 15.12
N GLY A 489 -0.66 16.08 14.78
CA GLY A 489 0.26 17.12 14.34
C GLY A 489 1.70 16.64 14.24
N VAL A 490 2.61 17.35 14.84
CA VAL A 490 4.06 17.29 14.60
C VAL A 490 4.71 15.98 15.05
N ASN A 491 4.42 15.51 16.29
CA ASN A 491 5.07 14.34 16.89
C ASN A 491 4.31 13.03 16.64
N ALA A 492 4.96 11.89 16.93
CA ALA A 492 4.39 10.57 16.80
C ALA A 492 3.10 10.40 17.64
N ARG A 493 2.17 9.57 17.15
CA ARG A 493 0.91 9.31 17.86
C ARG A 493 1.13 8.62 19.20
N THR A 494 2.06 7.68 19.24
CA THR A 494 2.47 6.96 20.45
C THR A 494 3.11 7.88 21.47
N GLU A 495 4.01 8.78 21.06
CA GLU A 495 4.63 9.76 21.92
C GLU A 495 3.61 10.68 22.61
N LYS A 496 2.51 11.04 21.92
CA LYS A 496 1.42 11.81 22.57
C LYS A 496 0.81 11.08 23.76
N SER A 497 0.60 9.76 23.63
CA SER A 497 0.06 8.95 24.71
C SER A 497 1.05 8.78 25.86
N GLN A 498 2.36 8.75 25.60
CA GLN A 498 3.41 8.79 26.63
C GLN A 498 3.39 10.11 27.39
N VAL A 499 3.26 11.24 26.69
CA VAL A 499 3.12 12.57 27.33
C VAL A 499 1.87 12.64 28.22
N VAL A 500 0.76 12.02 27.80
CA VAL A 500 -0.45 11.91 28.62
C VAL A 500 -0.20 11.05 29.86
N GLU A 501 0.46 9.90 29.73
CA GLU A 501 0.83 9.03 30.85
C GLU A 501 1.77 9.74 31.82
N GLU A 502 2.82 10.41 31.34
CA GLU A 502 3.77 11.17 32.14
C GLU A 502 3.10 12.28 32.96
N ALA A 503 2.05 12.90 32.40
CA ALA A 503 1.23 13.89 33.10
C ALA A 503 0.18 13.26 34.04
N GLY A 504 0.16 11.91 34.15
CA GLY A 504 -0.78 11.16 35.01
C GLY A 504 -2.17 10.98 34.41
N GLY A 505 -2.38 11.29 33.13
CA GLY A 505 -3.62 11.00 32.41
C GLY A 505 -3.89 9.50 32.29
N VAL A 506 -5.17 9.11 32.30
CA VAL A 506 -5.56 7.69 32.35
C VAL A 506 -6.07 7.16 31.00
N GLY A 507 -6.22 8.02 30.00
CA GLY A 507 -6.64 7.68 28.65
C GLY A 507 -6.50 8.87 27.72
N MET A 508 -6.54 8.60 26.41
CA MET A 508 -6.40 9.63 25.36
C MET A 508 -7.51 9.50 24.31
N ILE A 509 -8.06 10.65 23.90
CA ILE A 509 -8.81 10.79 22.65
C ILE A 509 -7.91 11.52 21.67
N LEU A 510 -7.50 10.86 20.58
CA LEU A 510 -6.66 11.45 19.55
C LEU A 510 -7.50 11.83 18.33
N VAL A 511 -7.45 13.09 17.92
CA VAL A 511 -8.29 13.62 16.83
C VAL A 511 -7.41 14.08 15.66
N ASN A 512 -7.71 13.62 14.45
CA ASN A 512 -7.09 14.11 13.23
C ASN A 512 -7.65 15.49 12.85
N THR A 513 -6.77 16.47 12.67
CA THR A 513 -7.08 17.85 12.21
C THR A 513 -6.09 18.28 11.12
N PRO A 514 -6.42 18.19 9.82
CA PRO A 514 -7.67 17.69 9.20
C PRO A 514 -7.83 16.17 9.27
N SER A 515 -9.00 15.66 8.86
CA SER A 515 -9.28 14.22 8.80
C SER A 515 -8.21 13.46 7.99
N GLY A 516 -7.82 12.29 8.47
CA GLY A 516 -6.77 11.46 7.92
C GLY A 516 -7.00 9.97 8.20
N SER A 517 -5.98 9.16 8.03
CA SER A 517 -6.02 7.73 8.38
C SER A 517 -6.25 7.54 9.87
N LEU A 518 -6.98 6.49 10.20
CA LEU A 518 -7.18 6.03 11.57
C LEU A 518 -6.28 4.83 11.83
N ASP A 519 -5.31 5.01 12.71
CA ASP A 519 -4.31 4.00 13.05
C ASP A 519 -4.51 3.58 14.51
N ALA A 520 -4.49 2.27 14.76
CA ALA A 520 -4.63 1.66 16.07
C ALA A 520 -3.26 1.33 16.67
N ASP A 521 -2.43 2.35 16.83
CA ASP A 521 -1.09 2.19 17.40
C ASP A 521 -1.15 1.62 18.83
N ILE A 522 -0.05 1.03 19.28
CA ILE A 522 0.11 0.63 20.67
C ILE A 522 0.44 1.88 21.51
N HIS A 523 -0.46 2.25 22.37
CA HIS A 523 -0.40 3.47 23.16
C HIS A 523 -0.07 3.20 24.63
N ALA A 524 0.63 4.13 25.29
CA ALA A 524 0.97 4.07 26.70
C ALA A 524 -0.28 4.09 27.62
N VAL A 525 -1.37 4.72 27.17
CA VAL A 525 -2.68 4.72 27.83
C VAL A 525 -3.77 4.32 26.86
N PRO A 526 -4.92 3.72 27.32
CA PRO A 526 -6.04 3.41 26.42
C PRO A 526 -6.45 4.61 25.58
N THR A 527 -6.37 4.45 24.26
CA THR A 527 -6.51 5.55 23.28
C THR A 527 -7.53 5.23 22.22
N VAL A 528 -8.33 6.22 21.81
CA VAL A 528 -9.24 6.14 20.66
C VAL A 528 -8.86 7.22 19.65
N HIS A 529 -8.47 6.81 18.45
CA HIS A 529 -8.06 7.68 17.35
C HIS A 529 -9.24 7.88 16.39
N MET A 530 -9.64 9.14 16.12
CA MET A 530 -10.85 9.45 15.37
C MET A 530 -10.73 10.65 14.44
N ASN A 531 -11.66 10.75 13.48
CA ASN A 531 -11.81 11.86 12.53
C ASN A 531 -12.94 12.84 12.91
N ASP A 532 -13.64 12.64 14.02
CA ASP A 532 -14.76 13.50 14.44
C ASP A 532 -14.23 14.77 15.11
N ASN A 533 -14.00 15.82 14.31
CA ASN A 533 -13.56 17.12 14.82
C ASN A 533 -14.62 17.82 15.72
N GLY A 534 -15.87 17.38 15.69
CA GLY A 534 -16.93 17.92 16.56
C GLY A 534 -16.69 17.59 18.04
N VAL A 535 -15.94 16.54 18.34
CA VAL A 535 -15.59 16.16 19.70
C VAL A 535 -14.71 17.21 20.39
N ILE A 536 -13.86 17.93 19.64
CA ILE A 536 -13.00 19.01 20.19
C ILE A 536 -13.85 20.11 20.82
N GLU A 537 -14.82 20.64 20.05
CA GLU A 537 -15.73 21.70 20.54
C GLU A 537 -16.65 21.17 21.66
N LYS A 538 -17.05 19.91 21.58
CA LYS A 538 -17.85 19.26 22.60
C LYS A 538 -17.12 19.22 23.95
N VAL A 539 -15.86 18.81 23.97
CA VAL A 539 -15.02 18.72 25.18
C VAL A 539 -14.76 20.11 25.75
N LYS A 540 -14.40 21.09 24.91
CA LYS A 540 -14.13 22.48 25.33
C LYS A 540 -15.36 23.22 25.87
N SER A 541 -16.56 22.84 25.47
CA SER A 541 -17.81 23.57 25.82
C SER A 541 -18.59 22.98 27.00
N SER A 542 -18.16 21.80 27.54
CA SER A 542 -18.96 21.08 28.52
C SER A 542 -18.07 20.25 29.46
N ASP A 543 -18.35 20.28 30.76
CA ASP A 543 -17.74 19.40 31.75
C ASP A 543 -18.29 17.96 31.56
N LEU A 544 -17.56 17.12 30.87
CA LEU A 544 -17.95 15.76 30.55
C LEU A 544 -17.04 14.73 31.24
N THR A 545 -17.64 13.61 31.63
CA THR A 545 -16.87 12.39 31.87
C THR A 545 -17.07 11.43 30.69
N ALA A 546 -16.09 10.57 30.44
CA ALA A 546 -16.20 9.52 29.45
C ALA A 546 -15.60 8.20 29.95
N THR A 547 -16.05 7.13 29.32
CA THR A 547 -15.45 5.80 29.45
C THR A 547 -14.94 5.39 28.06
N ILE A 548 -13.70 4.94 27.97
CA ILE A 548 -13.19 4.24 26.78
C ILE A 548 -13.48 2.76 26.98
N VAL A 549 -14.23 2.17 26.06
CA VAL A 549 -14.64 0.76 26.09
C VAL A 549 -14.04 0.07 24.86
N PRO A 550 -13.26 -1.01 25.03
CA PRO A 550 -12.75 -1.78 23.88
C PRO A 550 -13.88 -2.30 23.00
N GLY A 551 -13.67 -2.29 21.70
CA GLY A 551 -14.65 -2.67 20.68
C GLY A 551 -15.65 -1.58 20.32
N ASP A 552 -16.42 -1.83 19.26
CA ASP A 552 -17.53 -0.94 18.85
C ASP A 552 -18.81 -1.27 19.61
N THR A 553 -19.23 -0.39 20.51
CA THR A 553 -20.50 -0.48 21.25
C THR A 553 -21.54 0.52 20.76
N THR A 554 -21.27 1.26 19.68
CA THR A 554 -22.16 2.32 19.15
C THR A 554 -23.42 1.76 18.51
N GLY A 555 -23.36 0.52 18.00
CA GLY A 555 -24.42 -0.10 17.19
C GLY A 555 -24.61 0.55 15.81
N LEU A 556 -23.66 1.37 15.36
CA LEU A 556 -23.60 1.88 14.00
C LEU A 556 -23.22 0.75 13.03
N PRO A 557 -23.62 0.85 11.74
CA PRO A 557 -23.12 -0.09 10.73
C PRO A 557 -21.59 -0.12 10.69
N GLU A 558 -21.03 -1.30 10.38
CA GLU A 558 -19.60 -1.43 10.09
C GLU A 558 -19.22 -0.60 8.86
N ASP A 559 -17.98 -0.11 8.84
CA ASP A 559 -17.46 0.61 7.67
C ASP A 559 -17.28 -0.37 6.51
N PRO A 560 -17.64 0.03 5.27
CA PRO A 560 -17.36 -0.78 4.09
C PRO A 560 -15.86 -1.03 3.95
N LEU A 561 -15.45 -2.28 3.70
CA LEU A 561 -14.04 -2.67 3.55
C LEU A 561 -13.83 -3.47 2.26
N PRO A 562 -12.63 -3.38 1.64
CA PRO A 562 -11.54 -2.46 1.97
C PRO A 562 -11.77 -1.04 1.47
N GLN A 563 -11.10 -0.06 2.10
CA GLN A 563 -11.01 1.34 1.65
C GLN A 563 -9.54 1.71 1.46
N ILE A 564 -9.23 2.61 0.51
CA ILE A 564 -7.85 3.09 0.38
C ILE A 564 -7.49 4.02 1.54
N ALA A 565 -6.36 3.74 2.19
CA ALA A 565 -5.85 4.56 3.27
C ALA A 565 -5.62 6.02 2.83
N GLY A 566 -5.95 6.97 3.72
CA GLY A 566 -5.81 8.39 3.43
C GLY A 566 -4.37 8.81 3.11
N PHE A 567 -3.38 8.19 3.74
CA PHE A 567 -1.96 8.44 3.47
C PHE A 567 -1.46 7.81 2.17
N SER A 568 -2.11 6.77 1.64
CA SER A 568 -1.63 6.08 0.43
C SER A 568 -1.50 7.05 -0.73
N SER A 569 -0.34 7.12 -1.36
CA SER A 569 -0.04 8.01 -2.48
C SER A 569 -0.91 7.71 -3.70
N ARG A 570 -1.19 8.74 -4.50
CA ARG A 570 -2.12 8.71 -5.64
C ARG A 570 -1.40 8.97 -6.96
N GLY A 571 -1.92 8.37 -8.03
CA GLY A 571 -1.64 8.81 -9.39
C GLY A 571 -2.20 10.20 -9.73
N PRO A 572 -2.07 10.63 -10.98
CA PRO A 572 -1.30 9.96 -12.04
C PRO A 572 0.20 9.95 -11.73
N ALA A 573 0.92 8.95 -12.23
CA ALA A 573 2.37 8.91 -12.10
C ALA A 573 3.01 9.99 -12.99
N ASN A 574 3.81 10.89 -12.42
CA ASN A 574 4.48 11.94 -13.18
C ASN A 574 5.56 11.38 -14.12
N ALA A 575 6.16 10.25 -13.76
CA ALA A 575 7.04 9.52 -14.66
C ALA A 575 6.30 9.11 -15.94
N VAL A 576 7.01 9.04 -17.05
CA VAL A 576 6.50 8.58 -18.36
C VAL A 576 5.25 9.37 -18.82
N ASN A 577 5.24 10.67 -18.61
CA ASN A 577 4.18 11.58 -19.07
C ASN A 577 2.76 11.18 -18.65
N GLN A 578 2.58 10.51 -17.52
CA GLN A 578 1.29 10.01 -17.02
C GLN A 578 0.66 8.91 -17.91
N GLU A 579 1.44 8.24 -18.76
CA GLU A 579 0.98 7.20 -19.68
C GLU A 579 1.03 5.77 -19.09
N LEU A 580 1.40 5.63 -17.81
CA LEU A 580 1.30 4.41 -17.03
C LEU A 580 0.42 4.66 -15.81
N LEU A 581 -0.52 3.77 -15.57
CA LEU A 581 -1.34 3.80 -14.35
C LEU A 581 -0.51 3.32 -13.17
N LYS A 582 -0.47 4.14 -12.11
CA LYS A 582 0.06 3.80 -10.79
C LYS A 582 -0.84 4.43 -9.71
N PRO A 583 -0.98 3.74 -8.55
CA PRO A 583 -0.46 2.41 -8.22
C PRO A 583 -1.01 1.33 -9.14
N ASP A 584 -0.39 0.13 -9.15
CA ASP A 584 -0.88 -0.98 -9.98
C ASP A 584 -2.12 -1.64 -9.36
N LEU A 585 -2.15 -1.82 -8.03
CA LEU A 585 -3.27 -2.37 -7.26
C LEU A 585 -3.10 -2.05 -5.76
N ALA A 586 -4.06 -2.47 -4.93
CA ALA A 586 -4.05 -2.29 -3.49
C ALA A 586 -3.92 -3.62 -2.73
N ALA A 587 -3.41 -3.55 -1.49
CA ALA A 587 -3.33 -4.67 -0.55
C ALA A 587 -3.43 -4.17 0.90
N PRO A 588 -3.72 -5.04 1.90
CA PRO A 588 -3.78 -4.68 3.31
C PRO A 588 -2.54 -3.93 3.78
N GLY A 589 -2.73 -2.71 4.30
CA GLY A 589 -1.62 -1.84 4.70
C GLY A 589 -1.92 -0.95 5.91
N VAL A 590 -3.06 -1.15 6.59
CA VAL A 590 -3.45 -0.36 7.78
C VAL A 590 -3.60 -1.28 8.97
N ASN A 591 -2.90 -0.97 10.06
CA ASN A 591 -2.91 -1.75 11.30
C ASN A 591 -2.56 -3.23 11.08
N VAL A 592 -1.53 -3.49 10.28
CA VAL A 592 -1.02 -4.84 10.04
C VAL A 592 -0.21 -5.27 11.25
N ILE A 593 -0.57 -6.42 11.83
CA ILE A 593 0.17 -7.03 12.93
C ILE A 593 1.20 -8.02 12.36
N ALA A 594 2.45 -7.87 12.74
CA ALA A 594 3.53 -8.76 12.32
C ALA A 594 4.70 -8.73 13.32
N GLY A 595 5.79 -9.45 13.03
CA GLY A 595 6.96 -9.50 13.89
C GLY A 595 7.71 -8.17 13.95
N VAL A 596 8.16 -7.78 15.13
CA VAL A 596 9.00 -6.60 15.36
C VAL A 596 10.27 -6.98 16.12
N SER A 597 11.21 -6.05 16.21
CA SER A 597 12.42 -6.22 17.00
C SER A 597 12.17 -5.86 18.46
N PRO A 598 12.44 -6.72 19.42
CA PRO A 598 12.33 -6.39 20.84
C PRO A 598 13.43 -5.40 21.31
N LEU A 599 14.39 -5.09 20.44
CA LEU A 599 15.43 -4.09 20.67
C LEU A 599 14.98 -2.68 20.27
N ASP A 600 13.90 -2.58 19.47
CA ASP A 600 13.33 -1.33 19.07
C ASP A 600 12.62 -0.65 20.25
N PRO A 601 13.07 0.56 20.66
CA PRO A 601 12.50 1.26 21.80
C PRO A 601 10.97 1.48 21.72
N ASP A 602 10.45 1.64 20.51
CA ASP A 602 9.03 1.93 20.26
C ASP A 602 8.11 0.74 20.57
N TYR A 603 8.66 -0.49 20.67
CA TYR A 603 7.88 -1.70 20.92
C TYR A 603 8.10 -2.32 22.31
N HIS A 604 8.80 -1.63 23.21
CA HIS A 604 8.91 -1.97 24.65
C HIS A 604 9.29 -3.42 24.94
N GLY A 605 10.08 -4.07 24.07
CA GLY A 605 10.51 -5.45 24.21
C GLY A 605 9.53 -6.49 23.66
N ASN A 606 8.45 -6.06 23.00
CA ASN A 606 7.54 -6.95 22.27
C ASN A 606 8.22 -7.54 21.03
N THR A 607 7.76 -8.73 20.61
CA THR A 607 8.19 -9.39 19.37
C THR A 607 7.15 -9.27 18.26
N PHE A 608 5.98 -8.70 18.55
CA PHE A 608 4.91 -8.37 17.60
C PHE A 608 4.47 -6.94 17.80
N GLY A 609 4.03 -6.31 16.71
CA GLY A 609 3.56 -4.94 16.73
C GLY A 609 2.66 -4.62 15.54
N LEU A 610 2.00 -3.46 15.62
CA LEU A 610 1.13 -2.92 14.57
C LEU A 610 1.87 -1.87 13.78
N MET A 611 1.77 -1.93 12.46
CA MET A 611 2.25 -0.88 11.55
C MET A 611 1.24 -0.56 10.47
N SER A 612 1.25 0.71 10.01
CA SER A 612 0.45 1.20 8.88
C SER A 612 1.35 1.86 7.85
N GLY A 613 1.14 1.54 6.58
CA GLY A 613 1.91 2.11 5.47
C GLY A 613 1.73 1.32 4.19
N THR A 614 2.04 1.93 3.05
CA THR A 614 2.24 1.19 1.80
C THR A 614 3.41 0.19 1.93
N SER A 615 4.29 0.42 2.93
CA SER A 615 5.34 -0.51 3.37
C SER A 615 4.81 -1.85 3.89
N MET A 616 3.56 -1.91 4.38
CA MET A 616 2.88 -3.14 4.84
C MET A 616 2.01 -3.74 3.74
N ALA A 617 1.50 -2.91 2.82
CA ALA A 617 0.77 -3.38 1.65
C ALA A 617 1.68 -4.12 0.65
N SER A 618 2.87 -3.58 0.38
CA SER A 618 3.86 -4.19 -0.51
C SER A 618 4.24 -5.63 -0.11
N PRO A 619 4.59 -5.95 1.15
CA PRO A 619 4.90 -7.31 1.56
C PRO A 619 3.70 -8.26 1.50
N ASN A 620 2.46 -7.82 1.77
CA ASN A 620 1.28 -8.64 1.53
C ASN A 620 1.21 -9.07 0.07
N LEU A 621 1.45 -8.14 -0.87
CA LEU A 621 1.48 -8.46 -2.31
C LEU A 621 2.68 -9.32 -2.70
N ALA A 622 3.87 -9.05 -2.17
CA ALA A 622 5.06 -9.88 -2.38
C ALA A 622 4.84 -11.33 -1.94
N GLY A 623 4.13 -11.53 -0.83
CA GLY A 623 3.68 -12.82 -0.36
C GLY A 623 2.73 -13.51 -1.36
N MET A 624 1.77 -12.80 -1.92
CA MET A 624 0.87 -13.35 -2.95
C MET A 624 1.63 -13.72 -4.24
N ALA A 625 2.58 -12.89 -4.66
CA ALA A 625 3.46 -13.22 -5.78
C ALA A 625 4.30 -14.48 -5.49
N THR A 626 4.82 -14.60 -4.26
CA THR A 626 5.53 -15.79 -3.76
C THR A 626 4.68 -17.05 -3.87
N LEU A 627 3.40 -16.96 -3.51
CA LEU A 627 2.44 -18.06 -3.68
C LEU A 627 2.31 -18.48 -5.15
N LEU A 628 2.13 -17.51 -6.06
CA LEU A 628 1.97 -17.77 -7.50
C LEU A 628 3.22 -18.36 -8.12
N ILE A 629 4.40 -17.83 -7.83
CA ILE A 629 5.70 -18.33 -8.34
C ILE A 629 5.96 -19.76 -7.87
N GLY A 630 5.70 -20.07 -6.59
CA GLY A 630 5.83 -21.43 -6.06
C GLY A 630 4.91 -22.44 -6.75
N LYS A 631 3.77 -22.00 -7.26
CA LYS A 631 2.80 -22.82 -7.99
C LYS A 631 3.07 -22.88 -9.50
N TYR A 632 3.50 -21.77 -10.08
CA TYR A 632 3.70 -21.58 -11.52
C TYR A 632 5.11 -21.02 -11.80
N PRO A 633 6.17 -21.79 -11.53
CA PRO A 633 7.55 -21.31 -11.59
C PRO A 633 8.03 -20.92 -13.01
N ALA A 634 7.22 -21.18 -14.03
CA ALA A 634 7.49 -20.76 -15.40
C ALA A 634 6.85 -19.42 -15.79
N TRP A 635 6.08 -18.78 -14.90
CA TRP A 635 5.53 -17.46 -15.19
C TRP A 635 6.61 -16.38 -15.06
N SER A 636 6.57 -15.41 -15.98
CA SER A 636 7.40 -14.21 -15.87
C SER A 636 6.94 -13.32 -14.71
N PRO A 637 7.80 -12.42 -14.21
CA PRO A 637 7.37 -11.43 -13.22
C PRO A 637 6.14 -10.62 -13.65
N MET A 638 6.05 -10.26 -14.93
CA MET A 638 4.93 -9.49 -15.48
C MET A 638 3.68 -10.32 -15.68
N ALA A 639 3.78 -11.61 -15.95
CA ALA A 639 2.63 -12.52 -15.94
C ALA A 639 2.05 -12.66 -14.51
N VAL A 640 2.90 -12.68 -13.48
CA VAL A 640 2.48 -12.66 -12.06
C VAL A 640 1.80 -11.33 -11.73
N LYS A 641 2.40 -10.19 -12.10
CA LYS A 641 1.79 -8.85 -11.96
C LYS A 641 0.43 -8.80 -12.64
N SER A 642 0.34 -9.27 -13.87
CA SER A 642 -0.91 -9.29 -14.63
C SER A 642 -1.97 -10.15 -13.95
N ALA A 643 -1.62 -11.34 -13.45
CA ALA A 643 -2.55 -12.21 -12.74
C ALA A 643 -3.14 -11.51 -11.50
N LEU A 644 -2.31 -10.85 -10.71
CA LEU A 644 -2.74 -10.11 -9.51
C LEU A 644 -3.65 -8.93 -9.86
N MET A 645 -3.28 -8.12 -10.87
CA MET A 645 -4.06 -6.95 -11.28
C MET A 645 -5.40 -7.33 -11.91
N THR A 646 -5.42 -8.29 -12.84
CA THR A 646 -6.62 -8.58 -13.64
C THR A 646 -7.70 -9.38 -12.90
N THR A 647 -7.42 -9.83 -11.70
CA THR A 647 -8.34 -10.57 -10.83
C THR A 647 -8.61 -9.87 -9.50
N ALA A 648 -8.14 -8.63 -9.36
CA ALA A 648 -8.36 -7.81 -8.17
C ALA A 648 -9.86 -7.55 -7.94
N GLY A 649 -10.24 -7.46 -6.67
CA GLY A 649 -11.60 -7.19 -6.21
C GLY A 649 -11.91 -5.71 -6.05
N ASP A 650 -13.17 -5.41 -5.69
CA ASP A 650 -13.63 -4.04 -5.46
C ASP A 650 -13.00 -3.42 -4.19
N VAL A 651 -12.77 -2.12 -4.25
CA VAL A 651 -12.46 -1.24 -3.12
C VAL A 651 -13.63 -0.28 -2.94
N TYR A 652 -13.96 0.11 -1.71
CA TYR A 652 -15.15 0.89 -1.42
C TYR A 652 -14.83 2.30 -0.91
N ASN A 653 -15.78 3.20 -1.09
CA ASN A 653 -15.85 4.48 -0.40
C ASN A 653 -16.55 4.31 0.95
N ALA A 654 -16.41 5.29 1.84
CA ALA A 654 -17.05 5.27 3.16
C ALA A 654 -18.59 5.18 3.12
N ASP A 655 -19.23 5.54 2.02
CA ASP A 655 -20.67 5.41 1.81
C ASP A 655 -21.12 4.04 1.26
N GLY A 656 -20.19 3.10 1.09
CA GLY A 656 -20.43 1.74 0.56
C GLY A 656 -20.50 1.65 -0.96
N THR A 657 -20.31 2.75 -1.68
CA THR A 657 -20.17 2.70 -3.15
C THR A 657 -18.79 2.20 -3.54
N VAL A 658 -18.69 1.54 -4.71
CA VAL A 658 -17.39 1.12 -5.25
C VAL A 658 -16.56 2.37 -5.57
N ASN A 659 -15.30 2.38 -5.13
CA ASN A 659 -14.36 3.44 -5.46
C ASN A 659 -13.86 3.23 -6.90
N THR A 660 -14.19 4.19 -7.77
CA THR A 660 -13.84 4.14 -9.20
C THR A 660 -12.61 4.99 -9.55
N ASP A 661 -11.95 5.59 -8.58
CA ASP A 661 -10.71 6.34 -8.79
C ASP A 661 -9.51 5.39 -8.96
N ASN A 662 -9.20 5.05 -10.20
CA ASN A 662 -8.06 4.18 -10.50
C ASN A 662 -6.71 4.76 -10.07
N PHE A 663 -6.59 6.08 -9.84
CA PHE A 663 -5.38 6.67 -9.29
C PHE A 663 -5.21 6.38 -7.78
N ALA A 664 -6.29 5.97 -7.12
CA ALA A 664 -6.27 5.53 -5.74
C ALA A 664 -6.11 4.01 -5.63
N THR A 665 -6.91 3.27 -6.41
CA THR A 665 -7.09 1.82 -6.26
C THR A 665 -6.20 0.98 -7.18
N GLY A 666 -5.63 1.57 -8.23
CA GLY A 666 -5.07 0.77 -9.32
C GLY A 666 -6.14 -0.15 -9.92
N ALA A 667 -5.86 -1.42 -9.99
CA ALA A 667 -6.79 -2.45 -10.44
C ALA A 667 -7.80 -2.91 -9.37
N GLY A 668 -7.64 -2.47 -8.11
CA GLY A 668 -8.47 -2.87 -6.96
C GLY A 668 -7.70 -3.64 -5.89
N SER A 669 -8.43 -4.28 -4.97
CA SER A 669 -7.90 -5.09 -3.87
C SER A 669 -7.40 -6.45 -4.37
N ALA A 670 -6.19 -6.83 -4.01
CA ALA A 670 -5.57 -8.08 -4.46
C ALA A 670 -6.27 -9.32 -3.89
N ASP A 671 -6.63 -10.29 -4.75
CA ASP A 671 -7.25 -11.57 -4.38
C ASP A 671 -6.32 -12.75 -4.75
N PRO A 672 -5.65 -13.39 -3.77
CA PRO A 672 -4.72 -14.48 -4.03
C PRO A 672 -5.40 -15.76 -4.55
N ALA A 673 -6.67 -15.98 -4.27
CA ALA A 673 -7.42 -17.13 -4.76
C ALA A 673 -7.79 -16.98 -6.24
N ALA A 674 -8.26 -15.80 -6.63
CA ALA A 674 -8.59 -15.47 -8.01
C ALA A 674 -7.34 -15.39 -8.88
N ALA A 675 -6.25 -14.79 -8.40
CA ALA A 675 -4.96 -14.67 -9.09
C ALA A 675 -4.32 -16.03 -9.42
N ALA A 676 -4.66 -17.09 -8.69
CA ALA A 676 -4.21 -18.44 -9.01
C ALA A 676 -4.82 -19.01 -10.30
N ARG A 677 -5.80 -18.35 -10.92
CA ARG A 677 -6.46 -18.76 -12.18
C ARG A 677 -6.91 -17.58 -13.06
N PRO A 678 -5.99 -16.75 -13.53
CA PRO A 678 -6.33 -15.46 -14.17
C PRO A 678 -6.92 -15.60 -15.59
N GLY A 679 -6.84 -16.77 -16.22
CA GLY A 679 -7.32 -17.01 -17.58
C GLY A 679 -6.46 -16.44 -18.69
N LEU A 680 -6.32 -15.11 -18.75
CA LEU A 680 -5.41 -14.38 -19.65
C LEU A 680 -4.40 -13.56 -18.84
N VAL A 681 -3.24 -13.35 -19.42
CA VAL A 681 -2.23 -12.41 -18.86
C VAL A 681 -1.67 -11.49 -19.95
N TYR A 682 -1.29 -10.29 -19.54
CA TYR A 682 -0.47 -9.34 -20.29
C TYR A 682 0.96 -9.48 -19.79
N ASP A 683 1.91 -9.58 -20.71
CA ASP A 683 3.30 -9.84 -20.36
C ASP A 683 4.20 -8.88 -21.14
N SER A 684 4.85 -7.95 -20.45
CA SER A 684 5.86 -7.06 -21.03
C SER A 684 7.26 -7.56 -20.66
N GLY A 685 8.25 -7.14 -21.42
CA GLY A 685 9.62 -7.59 -21.19
C GLY A 685 10.66 -6.60 -21.67
N LYS A 686 11.91 -7.06 -21.64
CA LYS A 686 13.11 -6.27 -21.96
C LYS A 686 12.99 -5.43 -23.24
N GLU A 687 12.49 -6.00 -24.32
CA GLU A 687 12.41 -5.30 -25.59
C GLU A 687 11.55 -4.04 -25.52
N GLN A 688 10.38 -4.12 -24.85
CA GLN A 688 9.48 -2.98 -24.67
C GLN A 688 10.05 -1.97 -23.68
N TRP A 689 10.67 -2.43 -22.58
CA TRP A 689 11.28 -1.54 -21.58
C TRP A 689 12.45 -0.76 -22.15
N ASP A 690 13.29 -1.41 -22.95
CA ASP A 690 14.42 -0.75 -23.65
C ASP A 690 13.91 0.23 -24.72
N ALA A 691 12.83 -0.10 -25.43
CA ALA A 691 12.21 0.79 -26.39
C ALA A 691 11.59 2.04 -25.71
N LEU A 692 10.94 1.85 -24.55
CA LEU A 692 10.43 2.94 -23.71
C LEU A 692 11.55 3.88 -23.26
N LEU A 693 12.64 3.32 -22.75
CA LEU A 693 13.80 4.10 -22.27
C LEU A 693 14.49 4.89 -23.38
N ARG A 694 14.47 4.40 -24.62
CA ARG A 694 14.98 5.14 -25.79
C ARG A 694 13.99 6.15 -26.38
N GLY A 695 12.74 6.14 -25.91
CA GLY A 695 11.67 6.95 -26.48
C GLY A 695 11.12 6.43 -27.82
N ASP A 696 11.40 5.17 -28.16
CA ASP A 696 10.88 4.53 -29.40
C ASP A 696 9.39 4.19 -29.29
N ILE A 697 8.89 3.99 -28.07
CA ILE A 697 7.45 3.78 -27.75
C ILE A 697 7.06 4.67 -26.58
N ALA A 698 5.77 5.03 -26.53
CA ALA A 698 5.17 5.74 -25.41
C ALA A 698 4.87 4.79 -24.22
N GLY A 699 4.69 5.32 -23.01
CA GLY A 699 4.33 4.52 -21.83
C GLY A 699 3.05 3.73 -22.03
N ARG A 700 2.05 4.34 -22.69
CA ARG A 700 0.76 3.69 -23.04
C ARG A 700 0.88 2.48 -23.96
N ASP A 701 2.01 2.32 -24.68
CA ASP A 701 2.23 1.21 -25.61
C ASP A 701 2.91 0.00 -24.94
N VAL A 702 3.38 0.13 -23.71
CA VAL A 702 3.92 -0.99 -22.93
C VAL A 702 2.80 -1.97 -22.62
N ASN A 703 3.06 -3.27 -22.79
CA ASN A 703 2.06 -4.34 -22.64
C ASN A 703 1.77 -4.66 -21.15
N VAL A 704 1.16 -3.71 -20.45
CA VAL A 704 0.68 -3.86 -19.07
C VAL A 704 -0.85 -4.02 -19.05
N PRO A 705 -1.43 -4.59 -17.96
CA PRO A 705 -2.87 -4.81 -17.87
C PRO A 705 -3.70 -3.52 -17.90
N SER A 706 -3.16 -2.43 -17.35
CA SER A 706 -3.85 -1.14 -17.30
C SER A 706 -3.72 -0.35 -18.60
N LEU A 707 -4.61 0.63 -18.78
CA LEU A 707 -4.55 1.60 -19.88
C LEU A 707 -4.64 3.01 -19.31
N ALA A 708 -3.59 3.82 -19.54
CA ALA A 708 -3.57 5.24 -19.19
C ALA A 708 -3.24 6.07 -20.44
N ILE A 709 -4.14 7.00 -20.82
CA ILE A 709 -3.94 7.90 -21.96
C ILE A 709 -4.29 9.33 -21.53
N PRO A 710 -3.30 10.21 -21.34
CA PRO A 710 -3.50 11.55 -20.83
C PRO A 710 -4.02 12.55 -21.89
N ASP A 711 -4.09 12.16 -23.18
CA ASP A 711 -4.26 13.11 -24.29
C ASP A 711 -5.05 12.54 -25.47
N VAL A 712 -6.23 11.98 -25.22
CA VAL A 712 -7.12 11.50 -26.28
C VAL A 712 -7.66 12.67 -27.09
N VAL A 713 -7.15 12.83 -28.31
CA VAL A 713 -7.62 13.82 -29.30
C VAL A 713 -8.56 13.15 -30.29
N GLY A 714 -9.86 13.23 -30.02
CA GLY A 714 -10.89 12.51 -30.77
C GLY A 714 -10.84 11.01 -30.51
N SER A 715 -9.82 10.32 -30.93
CA SER A 715 -9.56 8.91 -30.66
C SER A 715 -8.08 8.60 -30.50
N ALA A 716 -7.77 7.52 -29.75
CA ALA A 716 -6.44 6.97 -29.61
C ALA A 716 -6.49 5.45 -29.74
N THR A 717 -5.44 4.86 -30.31
CA THR A 717 -5.35 3.41 -30.51
C THR A 717 -4.05 2.89 -29.90
N VAL A 718 -4.14 1.79 -29.15
CA VAL A 718 -2.99 1.08 -28.56
C VAL A 718 -3.13 -0.42 -28.83
N THR A 719 -2.00 -1.12 -28.92
CA THR A 719 -1.99 -2.58 -29.06
C THR A 719 -1.68 -3.23 -27.71
N ARG A 720 -2.37 -4.34 -27.41
CA ARG A 720 -2.09 -5.21 -26.29
C ARG A 720 -1.95 -6.65 -26.78
N THR A 721 -0.94 -7.33 -26.28
CA THR A 721 -0.80 -8.78 -26.51
C THR A 721 -1.29 -9.52 -25.26
N VAL A 722 -2.28 -10.40 -25.42
CA VAL A 722 -2.79 -11.27 -24.35
C VAL A 722 -2.35 -12.70 -24.58
N THR A 723 -1.95 -13.39 -23.51
CA THR A 723 -1.57 -14.81 -23.54
C THR A 723 -2.56 -15.62 -22.71
N ALA A 724 -3.13 -16.67 -23.31
CA ALA A 724 -4.06 -17.54 -22.61
C ALA A 724 -3.31 -18.56 -21.74
N LEU A 725 -3.69 -18.66 -20.46
CA LEU A 725 -3.19 -19.68 -19.53
C LEU A 725 -4.08 -20.94 -19.51
N GLU A 726 -5.32 -20.81 -19.95
CA GLU A 726 -6.29 -21.91 -20.12
C GLU A 726 -6.90 -21.85 -21.52
N ASN A 727 -7.47 -22.98 -21.98
CA ASN A 727 -8.24 -22.99 -23.22
C ASN A 727 -9.56 -22.23 -23.01
N GLY A 728 -9.87 -21.25 -23.85
CA GLY A 728 -11.06 -20.45 -23.65
C GLY A 728 -11.48 -19.65 -24.86
N ARG A 729 -12.71 -19.15 -24.78
CA ARG A 729 -13.23 -18.14 -25.68
C ARG A 729 -13.66 -16.95 -24.88
N TRP A 730 -12.95 -15.85 -25.05
CA TRP A 730 -13.16 -14.60 -24.33
C TRP A 730 -13.85 -13.57 -25.21
N ARG A 731 -14.72 -12.77 -24.62
CA ARG A 731 -15.42 -11.67 -25.25
C ARG A 731 -15.04 -10.38 -24.55
N PHE A 732 -14.66 -9.38 -25.32
CA PHE A 732 -14.33 -8.04 -24.84
C PHE A 732 -15.59 -7.26 -24.46
N SER A 733 -15.50 -6.45 -23.40
CA SER A 733 -16.42 -5.39 -23.03
C SER A 733 -15.66 -4.31 -22.27
N ALA A 734 -16.17 -3.07 -22.30
CA ALA A 734 -15.58 -1.96 -21.57
C ALA A 734 -16.69 -1.02 -21.06
N ASN A 735 -16.39 -0.35 -19.96
CA ASN A 735 -17.24 0.70 -19.37
C ASN A 735 -16.37 1.87 -18.94
N VAL A 736 -16.30 2.92 -19.76
CA VAL A 736 -15.53 4.14 -19.50
C VAL A 736 -16.44 5.32 -19.77
N PRO A 737 -16.91 6.04 -18.76
CA PRO A 737 -17.86 7.16 -18.95
C PRO A 737 -17.36 8.20 -19.95
N GLY A 738 -18.17 8.57 -20.94
CA GLY A 738 -17.83 9.59 -21.95
C GLY A 738 -16.81 9.14 -23.02
N PHE A 739 -16.47 7.84 -23.03
CA PHE A 739 -15.65 7.21 -24.07
C PHE A 739 -16.25 5.88 -24.53
N GLU A 740 -16.09 5.59 -25.80
CA GLU A 740 -16.29 4.26 -26.37
C GLU A 740 -14.94 3.56 -26.48
N VAL A 741 -14.79 2.38 -25.90
CA VAL A 741 -13.59 1.55 -26.01
C VAL A 741 -13.93 0.27 -26.73
N THR A 742 -13.27 0.03 -27.87
CA THR A 742 -13.47 -1.16 -28.71
C THR A 742 -12.19 -1.98 -28.84
N ALA A 743 -12.34 -3.28 -29.07
CA ALA A 743 -11.22 -4.19 -29.31
C ALA A 743 -11.34 -4.88 -30.68
N SER A 744 -10.24 -5.01 -31.39
CA SER A 744 -10.14 -5.76 -32.64
C SER A 744 -8.96 -6.77 -32.55
N PRO A 745 -9.27 -8.09 -32.50
CA PRO A 745 -10.58 -8.71 -32.46
C PRO A 745 -11.29 -8.59 -31.10
N ALA A 746 -12.62 -8.44 -31.12
CA ALA A 746 -13.44 -8.35 -29.89
C ALA A 746 -13.78 -9.74 -29.28
N VAL A 747 -13.38 -10.82 -29.92
CA VAL A 747 -13.56 -12.20 -29.46
C VAL A 747 -12.27 -12.98 -29.73
N LEU A 748 -11.74 -13.57 -28.68
CA LEU A 748 -10.55 -14.41 -28.74
C LEU A 748 -10.93 -15.88 -28.51
N ASP A 749 -10.44 -16.79 -29.34
CA ASP A 749 -10.57 -18.25 -29.18
C ASP A 749 -9.14 -18.81 -29.11
N LEU A 750 -8.64 -18.99 -27.90
CA LEU A 750 -7.22 -19.33 -27.66
C LEU A 750 -7.10 -20.63 -26.86
N LYS A 751 -6.03 -21.36 -27.16
CA LYS A 751 -5.57 -22.48 -26.33
C LYS A 751 -4.54 -21.98 -25.32
N ALA A 752 -4.37 -22.71 -24.22
CA ALA A 752 -3.32 -22.44 -23.26
C ALA A 752 -1.93 -22.29 -23.93
N GLY A 753 -1.21 -21.24 -23.61
CA GLY A 753 0.06 -20.85 -24.20
C GLY A 753 -0.04 -20.09 -25.54
N GLN A 754 -1.22 -19.86 -26.09
CA GLN A 754 -1.38 -19.03 -27.29
C GLN A 754 -1.58 -17.57 -26.94
N SER A 755 -0.95 -16.69 -27.72
CA SER A 755 -1.07 -15.24 -27.63
C SER A 755 -1.86 -14.68 -28.81
N ALA A 756 -2.45 -13.52 -28.62
CA ALA A 756 -3.09 -12.73 -29.64
C ALA A 756 -2.87 -11.24 -29.40
N ASP A 757 -2.59 -10.52 -30.48
CA ASP A 757 -2.57 -9.07 -30.46
C ASP A 757 -4.01 -8.53 -30.59
N VAL A 758 -4.31 -7.51 -29.80
CA VAL A 758 -5.59 -6.84 -29.75
C VAL A 758 -5.36 -5.35 -29.90
N GLU A 759 -5.94 -4.76 -30.94
CA GLU A 759 -5.98 -3.32 -31.09
C GLU A 759 -7.15 -2.76 -30.26
N LEU A 760 -6.84 -1.89 -29.30
CA LEU A 760 -7.79 -1.17 -28.46
C LEU A 760 -7.93 0.25 -28.99
N THR A 761 -9.13 0.65 -29.38
CA THR A 761 -9.43 2.01 -29.79
C THR A 761 -10.32 2.70 -28.78
N VAL A 762 -9.83 3.80 -28.22
CA VAL A 762 -10.54 4.67 -27.29
C VAL A 762 -11.02 5.90 -28.05
N THR A 763 -12.33 6.10 -28.16
CA THR A 763 -12.95 7.22 -28.87
C THR A 763 -13.75 8.06 -27.88
N ARG A 764 -13.46 9.37 -27.83
CA ARG A 764 -14.24 10.32 -27.04
C ARG A 764 -15.67 10.42 -27.58
N THR A 765 -16.66 10.34 -26.69
CA THR A 765 -18.07 10.63 -27.00
C THR A 765 -18.48 11.99 -26.44
N ASP A 766 -18.65 12.12 -25.15
CA ASP A 766 -19.10 13.33 -24.47
C ASP A 766 -18.28 13.67 -23.20
N ALA A 767 -17.16 12.96 -22.94
CA ALA A 767 -16.27 13.25 -21.83
C ALA A 767 -15.83 14.73 -21.81
N ALA A 768 -15.76 15.32 -20.62
CA ALA A 768 -15.22 16.66 -20.44
C ALA A 768 -13.73 16.68 -20.85
N VAL A 769 -13.30 17.71 -21.56
CA VAL A 769 -11.89 17.87 -21.91
C VAL A 769 -11.07 18.24 -20.65
N ASN A 770 -9.80 17.90 -20.66
CA ASN A 770 -8.83 18.17 -19.58
C ASN A 770 -9.22 17.55 -18.21
N THR A 771 -10.16 16.61 -18.19
CA THR A 771 -10.60 15.90 -16.99
C THR A 771 -10.32 14.41 -17.14
N TRP A 772 -9.68 13.82 -16.13
CA TRP A 772 -9.48 12.38 -16.09
C TRP A 772 -10.81 11.64 -15.90
N THR A 773 -10.99 10.59 -16.65
CA THR A 773 -12.12 9.65 -16.54
C THR A 773 -11.59 8.26 -16.25
N HIS A 774 -12.17 7.62 -15.26
CA HIS A 774 -11.83 6.27 -14.82
C HIS A 774 -12.93 5.30 -15.25
N GLY A 775 -12.53 4.09 -15.58
CA GLY A 775 -13.40 2.98 -15.94
C GLY A 775 -12.62 1.68 -16.04
N SER A 776 -13.19 0.70 -16.69
CA SER A 776 -12.57 -0.62 -16.86
C SER A 776 -12.88 -1.22 -18.23
N MET A 777 -12.04 -2.17 -18.63
CA MET A 777 -12.27 -3.09 -19.73
C MET A 777 -12.10 -4.52 -19.23
N SER A 778 -12.82 -5.46 -19.84
CA SER A 778 -12.78 -6.86 -19.40
C SER A 778 -12.91 -7.87 -20.52
N TRP A 779 -12.32 -9.05 -20.26
CA TRP A 779 -12.49 -10.25 -21.05
C TRP A 779 -13.27 -11.29 -20.28
N THR A 780 -14.47 -11.64 -20.75
CA THR A 780 -15.35 -12.61 -20.09
C THR A 780 -15.45 -13.89 -20.89
N THR A 781 -15.52 -15.04 -20.20
CA THR A 781 -15.82 -16.34 -20.83
C THR A 781 -17.32 -16.61 -20.85
N ALA A 782 -17.79 -17.52 -21.75
CA ALA A 782 -19.19 -17.92 -21.77
C ALA A 782 -19.60 -18.49 -20.40
N LYS A 783 -20.83 -18.15 -19.95
CA LYS A 783 -21.41 -18.58 -18.66
C LYS A 783 -21.28 -20.09 -18.46
N GLY A 784 -20.66 -20.49 -17.35
CA GLY A 784 -20.54 -21.90 -16.94
C GLY A 784 -19.09 -22.42 -16.82
N LYS A 785 -18.07 -21.66 -17.22
CA LYS A 785 -16.67 -21.97 -16.86
C LYS A 785 -16.25 -21.17 -15.62
N ALA A 786 -15.64 -21.87 -14.68
CA ALA A 786 -15.12 -21.27 -13.43
C ALA A 786 -13.78 -20.53 -13.63
N VAL A 787 -13.67 -19.72 -14.69
CA VAL A 787 -12.53 -18.85 -14.96
C VAL A 787 -12.96 -17.44 -14.57
N PRO A 788 -12.21 -16.73 -13.71
CA PRO A 788 -12.49 -15.34 -13.37
C PRO A 788 -12.59 -14.45 -14.61
N GLU A 789 -13.31 -13.36 -14.51
CA GLU A 789 -13.26 -12.25 -15.46
C GLU A 789 -11.85 -11.63 -15.40
N VAL A 790 -11.28 -11.29 -16.56
CA VAL A 790 -10.00 -10.63 -16.67
C VAL A 790 -10.28 -9.13 -16.80
N THR A 791 -10.22 -8.41 -15.70
CA THR A 791 -10.58 -6.98 -15.64
C THR A 791 -9.32 -6.11 -15.60
N SER A 792 -9.32 -5.03 -16.34
CA SER A 792 -8.21 -4.10 -16.49
C SER A 792 -8.70 -2.67 -16.28
N PRO A 793 -8.04 -1.85 -15.43
CA PRO A 793 -8.41 -0.46 -15.23
C PRO A 793 -8.06 0.38 -16.46
N VAL A 794 -8.94 1.32 -16.78
CA VAL A 794 -8.78 2.30 -17.88
C VAL A 794 -8.90 3.69 -17.32
N THR A 795 -7.90 4.52 -17.57
CA THR A 795 -7.85 5.93 -17.16
C THR A 795 -7.48 6.80 -18.33
N VAL A 796 -8.37 7.66 -18.74
CA VAL A 796 -8.23 8.46 -19.97
C VAL A 796 -8.64 9.91 -19.76
N LYS A 797 -7.97 10.81 -20.48
CA LYS A 797 -8.27 12.24 -20.43
C LYS A 797 -8.41 12.77 -21.86
N ALA A 798 -9.54 13.40 -22.17
CA ALA A 798 -9.76 14.03 -23.45
C ALA A 798 -9.01 15.36 -23.55
N LYS A 799 -8.43 15.64 -24.71
CA LYS A 799 -7.89 16.92 -25.10
C LYS A 799 -8.75 17.59 -26.16
N SER A 800 -8.86 18.91 -26.12
CA SER A 800 -9.61 19.68 -27.12
C SER A 800 -8.92 19.70 -28.49
N ALA A 801 -7.58 19.67 -28.51
CA ALA A 801 -6.80 19.63 -29.74
C ALA A 801 -5.33 19.27 -29.48
N THR A 802 -4.60 18.90 -30.53
CA THR A 802 -3.15 19.09 -30.63
C THR A 802 -2.86 20.15 -31.66
N VAL A 803 -1.79 20.95 -31.50
CA VAL A 803 -1.40 22.03 -32.35
C VAL A 803 0.11 22.03 -32.59
N THR A 804 0.57 22.64 -33.66
CA THR A 804 1.98 22.96 -33.84
C THR A 804 2.47 23.76 -32.64
N SER A 805 3.43 23.25 -31.88
CA SER A 805 3.87 23.86 -30.62
C SER A 805 4.71 25.12 -30.77
N ALA A 806 5.42 25.24 -31.88
CA ALA A 806 6.25 26.40 -32.16
C ALA A 806 6.23 26.77 -33.65
N VAL A 807 6.27 28.06 -33.93
CA VAL A 807 6.31 28.62 -35.27
C VAL A 807 7.43 29.68 -35.36
N GLU A 808 8.26 29.58 -36.39
CA GLU A 808 9.30 30.54 -36.66
C GLU A 808 8.96 31.38 -37.90
N GLY A 809 9.26 32.66 -37.86
CA GLY A 809 9.02 33.57 -38.97
C GLY A 809 10.10 34.62 -39.12
N SER A 810 10.04 35.38 -40.24
CA SER A 810 11.00 36.45 -40.48
C SER A 810 10.32 37.66 -41.14
N GLY A 811 10.93 38.87 -40.95
CA GLY A 811 10.47 40.11 -41.52
C GLY A 811 9.45 40.87 -40.66
N ALA A 812 9.33 42.19 -40.97
CA ALA A 812 8.44 43.10 -40.23
C ALA A 812 6.95 42.80 -40.44
N THR A 813 6.62 42.06 -41.50
CA THR A 813 5.28 41.53 -41.82
C THR A 813 5.45 40.17 -42.44
N GLY A 814 4.59 39.21 -42.04
CA GLY A 814 4.67 37.84 -42.53
C GLY A 814 3.52 37.00 -42.03
N SER A 815 3.56 35.72 -42.36
CA SER A 815 2.61 34.69 -41.88
C SER A 815 3.30 33.35 -41.78
N ALA A 816 2.70 32.45 -40.98
CA ALA A 816 3.06 31.05 -40.89
C ALA A 816 1.82 30.22 -40.56
N ASP A 817 1.82 28.97 -40.97
CA ASP A 817 0.69 28.09 -40.77
C ASP A 817 0.89 27.23 -39.51
N VAL A 818 -0.21 26.96 -38.81
CA VAL A 818 -0.31 26.09 -37.64
C VAL A 818 -1.25 24.97 -37.98
N GLU A 819 -0.76 23.76 -37.91
CA GLU A 819 -1.60 22.56 -37.98
C GLU A 819 -2.33 22.33 -36.67
N ILE A 820 -3.64 22.09 -36.74
CA ILE A 820 -4.51 21.79 -35.60
C ILE A 820 -5.19 20.45 -35.87
N THR A 821 -5.04 19.49 -34.98
CA THR A 821 -5.85 18.28 -34.94
C THR A 821 -6.82 18.39 -33.77
N PRO A 822 -8.12 18.67 -34.00
CA PRO A 822 -9.09 18.90 -32.93
C PRO A 822 -9.63 17.59 -32.38
N GLY A 823 -9.79 17.54 -31.06
CA GLY A 823 -10.46 16.46 -30.30
C GLY A 823 -11.94 16.76 -30.06
N VAL A 824 -12.41 17.92 -30.50
CA VAL A 824 -13.80 18.39 -30.34
C VAL A 824 -14.37 18.85 -31.66
N THR A 825 -15.71 18.87 -31.78
CA THR A 825 -16.40 19.51 -32.91
C THR A 825 -17.05 20.78 -32.40
N GLY A 826 -16.88 21.88 -33.13
CA GLY A 826 -17.41 23.20 -32.76
C GLY A 826 -16.45 24.32 -33.17
N GLU A 827 -16.12 25.20 -32.25
CA GLU A 827 -15.24 26.35 -32.48
C GLU A 827 -14.15 26.36 -31.37
N LEU A 828 -12.89 26.60 -31.77
CA LEU A 828 -11.81 27.00 -30.88
C LEU A 828 -11.65 28.51 -30.92
N THR A 829 -11.56 29.13 -29.73
CA THR A 829 -11.38 30.59 -29.64
C THR A 829 -10.00 30.88 -29.06
N PRO A 830 -8.95 30.94 -29.90
CA PRO A 830 -7.61 31.16 -29.42
C PRO A 830 -7.43 32.56 -28.80
N GLN A 831 -6.75 32.61 -27.68
CA GLN A 831 -6.25 33.83 -27.06
C GLN A 831 -4.85 34.13 -27.61
N VAL A 832 -4.65 35.34 -28.05
CA VAL A 832 -3.39 35.78 -28.66
C VAL A 832 -2.70 36.77 -27.71
N LEU A 833 -1.55 36.42 -27.17
CA LEU A 833 -0.62 37.33 -26.56
C LEU A 833 0.35 37.78 -27.63
N GLY A 834 0.12 39.00 -28.14
CA GLY A 834 0.82 39.54 -29.29
C GLY A 834 2.34 39.64 -29.08
N LEU A 835 3.07 39.75 -30.20
CA LEU A 835 4.52 39.71 -30.20
C LEU A 835 5.11 40.85 -29.36
N GLY A 836 5.88 40.47 -28.34
CA GLY A 836 6.75 41.33 -27.57
C GLY A 836 8.17 41.30 -28.15
N LYS A 837 8.85 42.43 -28.12
CA LYS A 837 10.27 42.46 -28.48
C LYS A 837 11.09 41.90 -27.34
N VAL A 838 12.03 41.04 -27.65
CA VAL A 838 12.98 40.50 -26.66
C VAL A 838 14.07 41.57 -26.41
N ASP A 839 14.20 41.96 -25.15
CA ASP A 839 15.29 42.82 -24.71
C ASP A 839 16.39 41.93 -24.13
N SER A 840 17.61 42.00 -24.67
CA SER A 840 18.74 41.16 -24.31
C SER A 840 19.89 41.97 -23.72
N THR A 841 20.49 41.43 -22.65
CA THR A 841 21.70 41.99 -22.02
C THR A 841 22.74 40.87 -21.89
N VAL A 842 23.90 41.07 -22.55
CA VAL A 842 25.00 40.12 -22.47
C VAL A 842 25.95 40.53 -21.34
N ALA A 843 26.28 39.61 -20.44
CA ALA A 843 27.18 39.88 -19.34
C ALA A 843 28.15 38.70 -19.11
N THR A 844 29.42 39.02 -18.86
CA THR A 844 30.43 38.04 -18.46
C THR A 844 30.55 38.05 -16.94
N ALA A 845 30.35 36.88 -16.31
CA ALA A 845 30.44 36.71 -14.86
C ALA A 845 31.55 35.74 -14.47
N THR A 846 31.97 35.83 -13.18
CA THR A 846 32.90 34.87 -12.58
C THR A 846 32.11 34.02 -11.57
N ALA A 847 32.17 32.70 -11.71
CA ALA A 847 31.42 31.77 -10.88
C ALA A 847 31.72 31.96 -9.37
N SER A 848 30.67 31.91 -8.57
CA SER A 848 30.73 32.05 -7.12
C SER A 848 29.49 31.41 -6.49
N ASN A 849 29.67 30.67 -5.41
CA ASN A 849 28.56 30.14 -4.58
C ASN A 849 27.85 31.21 -3.73
N SER A 850 28.24 32.47 -3.88
CA SER A 850 27.65 33.62 -3.17
C SER A 850 27.29 34.73 -4.16
N LEU A 851 26.21 35.46 -3.89
CA LEU A 851 25.71 36.58 -4.70
C LEU A 851 26.65 37.79 -4.63
N VAL A 852 27.82 37.69 -5.28
CA VAL A 852 28.78 38.78 -5.38
C VAL A 852 28.69 39.48 -6.73
N SER A 853 28.93 40.78 -6.78
CA SER A 853 28.74 41.58 -7.99
C SER A 853 29.48 41.06 -9.22
N SER A 854 30.61 40.37 -9.06
CA SER A 854 31.37 39.76 -10.15
C SER A 854 30.74 38.49 -10.73
N ALA A 855 29.76 37.90 -10.02
CA ALA A 855 29.01 36.70 -10.40
C ALA A 855 27.62 37.03 -10.98
N LEU A 856 27.27 38.32 -11.11
CA LEU A 856 25.92 38.74 -11.48
C LEU A 856 25.85 39.38 -12.87
N ALA A 857 24.82 39.03 -13.62
CA ALA A 857 24.25 39.76 -14.72
C ALA A 857 22.98 40.47 -14.26
N VAL A 858 22.83 41.76 -14.43
CA VAL A 858 21.67 42.52 -13.94
C VAL A 858 21.03 43.32 -15.04
N SER A 859 19.70 43.23 -15.16
CA SER A 859 18.88 44.03 -16.06
C SER A 859 17.66 44.56 -15.32
N THR A 860 17.09 45.69 -15.81
CA THR A 860 15.82 46.22 -15.29
C THR A 860 14.80 46.25 -16.41
N VAL A 861 13.58 45.83 -16.12
CA VAL A 861 12.48 45.90 -17.08
C VAL A 861 11.29 46.60 -16.43
N THR A 862 10.71 47.55 -17.15
CA THR A 862 9.48 48.23 -16.73
C THR A 862 8.29 47.49 -17.31
N VAL A 863 7.42 47.04 -16.42
CA VAL A 863 6.14 46.40 -16.76
C VAL A 863 5.06 47.47 -16.78
N GLU A 864 4.40 47.60 -17.90
CA GLU A 864 3.28 48.54 -18.12
C GLU A 864 1.94 47.91 -17.74
N GLU A 865 0.94 48.72 -17.44
CA GLU A 865 -0.44 48.28 -17.29
C GLU A 865 -0.94 47.49 -18.51
N GLY A 866 -1.65 46.38 -18.29
CA GLY A 866 -2.14 45.51 -19.37
C GLY A 866 -1.14 44.42 -19.84
N THR A 867 0.07 44.36 -19.26
CA THR A 867 0.98 43.25 -19.50
C THR A 867 0.42 41.98 -18.86
N LYS A 868 0.31 40.92 -19.64
CA LYS A 868 -0.26 39.62 -19.20
C LYS A 868 0.82 38.63 -18.80
N SER A 869 2.02 38.76 -19.34
CA SER A 869 3.14 37.90 -18.98
C SER A 869 4.45 38.67 -19.05
N LEU A 870 5.28 38.51 -18.02
CA LEU A 870 6.70 38.87 -18.03
C LEU A 870 7.50 37.56 -18.00
N VAL A 871 8.27 37.33 -19.07
CA VAL A 871 9.21 36.21 -19.14
C VAL A 871 10.60 36.76 -18.95
N ALA A 872 11.36 36.22 -18.02
CA ALA A 872 12.77 36.48 -17.82
C ALA A 872 13.55 35.19 -17.99
N SER A 873 14.66 35.19 -18.70
CA SER A 873 15.55 34.05 -18.83
C SER A 873 17.01 34.47 -18.78
N ILE A 874 17.85 33.56 -18.32
CA ILE A 874 19.31 33.64 -18.44
C ILE A 874 19.78 32.42 -19.23
N ASN A 875 20.46 32.67 -20.34
CA ASN A 875 20.97 31.64 -21.22
C ASN A 875 22.49 31.57 -21.07
N ALA A 876 23.01 30.38 -20.75
CA ALA A 876 24.45 30.13 -20.64
C ALA A 876 25.15 30.33 -22.00
N GLY A 877 26.38 30.84 -21.97
CA GLY A 877 27.21 30.99 -23.15
C GLY A 877 28.03 29.75 -23.49
N ALA A 878 28.27 28.89 -22.52
CA ALA A 878 29.06 27.66 -22.67
C ALA A 878 28.45 26.50 -21.88
N ALA A 879 28.58 25.27 -22.41
CA ALA A 879 28.16 24.08 -21.73
C ALA A 879 28.90 23.87 -20.39
N GLY A 880 28.18 23.45 -19.35
CA GLY A 880 28.68 23.29 -18.00
C GLY A 880 28.80 24.57 -17.21
N ALA A 881 28.11 25.63 -17.62
CA ALA A 881 27.87 26.83 -16.81
C ALA A 881 26.50 26.71 -16.15
N ASP A 882 26.43 26.93 -14.87
CA ASP A 882 25.22 26.88 -14.02
C ASP A 882 24.83 28.31 -13.64
N TRP A 883 23.73 28.78 -14.23
CA TRP A 883 23.18 30.11 -14.01
C TRP A 883 21.84 30.07 -13.32
N ASP A 884 21.77 30.60 -12.12
CA ASP A 884 20.52 30.86 -11.39
C ASP A 884 19.84 32.14 -11.83
N LEU A 885 18.51 32.18 -11.80
CA LEU A 885 17.70 33.34 -12.17
C LEU A 885 16.91 33.88 -10.98
N TYR A 886 17.02 35.16 -10.71
CA TYR A 886 16.25 35.88 -9.70
C TYR A 886 15.50 37.06 -10.33
N VAL A 887 14.24 37.28 -9.92
CA VAL A 887 13.44 38.43 -10.33
C VAL A 887 12.91 39.12 -9.07
N ILE A 888 13.26 40.41 -8.91
CA ILE A 888 12.78 41.26 -7.80
C ILE A 888 11.62 42.09 -8.31
N THR A 889 10.44 41.93 -7.71
CA THR A 889 9.23 42.65 -8.08
C THR A 889 9.27 44.12 -7.61
N PRO A 890 8.37 44.98 -8.11
CA PRO A 890 8.29 46.37 -7.65
C PRO A 890 8.04 46.52 -6.15
N GLU A 891 7.41 45.53 -5.51
CA GLU A 891 7.17 45.48 -4.05
C GLU A 891 8.37 44.95 -3.27
N GLY A 892 9.47 44.57 -3.93
CA GLY A 892 10.67 44.03 -3.33
C GLY A 892 10.62 42.53 -3.06
N LYS A 893 9.60 41.81 -3.53
CA LYS A 893 9.54 40.34 -3.39
C LYS A 893 10.51 39.71 -4.39
N GLN A 894 11.33 38.78 -3.92
CA GLN A 894 12.21 37.96 -4.74
C GLN A 894 11.47 36.69 -5.21
N LEU A 895 11.52 36.45 -6.51
CA LEU A 895 11.16 35.17 -7.13
C LEU A 895 12.45 34.57 -7.69
N SER A 896 12.62 33.26 -7.63
CA SER A 896 13.84 32.61 -8.11
C SER A 896 13.53 31.32 -8.84
N ARG A 897 14.37 31.01 -9.80
CA ARG A 897 14.61 29.67 -10.32
C ARG A 897 16.11 29.44 -10.21
N ALA A 898 16.47 28.44 -9.45
CA ALA A 898 17.84 28.04 -9.14
C ALA A 898 17.87 26.52 -9.16
N THR A 899 18.29 25.96 -10.26
CA THR A 899 18.39 24.51 -10.49
C THR A 899 19.80 24.19 -11.00
N ALA A 900 20.16 22.93 -11.13
CA ALA A 900 21.45 22.56 -11.74
C ALA A 900 21.44 22.60 -13.29
N GLU A 901 20.45 23.28 -13.89
CA GLU A 901 20.37 23.47 -15.33
C GLU A 901 21.29 24.63 -15.79
N GLU A 902 21.81 24.53 -17.01
CA GLU A 902 22.71 25.55 -17.55
C GLU A 902 22.05 26.91 -17.76
N SER A 903 20.74 26.91 -18.04
CA SER A 903 19.93 28.09 -18.38
C SER A 903 18.61 28.07 -17.66
N GLU A 904 18.16 29.19 -17.15
CA GLU A 904 16.94 29.30 -16.37
C GLU A 904 15.92 30.24 -17.00
N THR A 905 14.64 29.94 -16.87
CA THR A 905 13.53 30.78 -17.33
C THR A 905 12.45 30.90 -16.26
N LEU A 906 11.98 32.09 -15.98
CA LEU A 906 10.91 32.40 -15.05
C LEU A 906 9.82 33.20 -15.73
N THR A 907 8.58 32.73 -15.65
CA THR A 907 7.38 33.39 -16.19
C THR A 907 6.50 33.92 -15.06
N ILE A 908 6.18 35.21 -15.11
CA ILE A 908 5.29 35.85 -14.15
C ILE A 908 3.99 36.20 -14.90
N ALA A 909 2.91 35.49 -14.55
CA ALA A 909 1.58 35.77 -15.10
C ALA A 909 0.95 36.97 -14.40
N ASN A 910 0.31 37.85 -15.20
CA ASN A 910 -0.35 39.09 -14.76
C ASN A 910 0.55 39.91 -13.78
N PRO A 911 1.75 40.28 -14.20
CA PRO A 911 2.69 41.02 -13.36
C PRO A 911 2.13 42.39 -12.95
N THR A 912 2.42 42.81 -11.71
CA THR A 912 2.07 44.15 -11.24
C THR A 912 2.83 45.21 -12.04
N PRO A 913 2.19 46.29 -12.50
CA PRO A 913 2.91 47.37 -13.19
C PRO A 913 4.02 47.97 -12.31
N GLY A 914 5.20 48.20 -12.89
CA GLY A 914 6.33 48.79 -12.18
C GLY A 914 7.68 48.30 -12.69
N ALA A 915 8.74 48.65 -11.96
CA ALA A 915 10.10 48.29 -12.34
C ALA A 915 10.48 46.94 -11.66
N TYR A 916 10.85 45.98 -12.48
CA TYR A 916 11.41 44.69 -12.04
C TYR A 916 12.93 44.69 -12.23
N THR A 917 13.66 44.12 -11.29
CA THR A 917 15.09 43.85 -11.44
C THR A 917 15.28 42.36 -11.71
N VAL A 918 15.92 42.02 -12.82
CA VAL A 918 16.21 40.64 -13.22
C VAL A 918 17.71 40.40 -13.04
N VAL A 919 18.05 39.35 -12.32
CA VAL A 919 19.42 39.01 -11.93
C VAL A 919 19.72 37.57 -12.34
N GLY A 920 20.69 37.39 -13.23
CA GLY A 920 21.35 36.11 -13.46
C GLY A 920 22.56 35.99 -12.52
N HIS A 921 22.70 34.86 -11.84
CA HIS A 921 23.84 34.57 -10.98
C HIS A 921 24.56 33.32 -11.49
N LEU A 922 25.84 33.48 -11.86
CA LEU A 922 26.66 32.36 -12.25
C LEU A 922 27.16 31.62 -11.00
N TYR A 923 26.50 30.51 -10.68
CA TYR A 923 26.83 29.67 -9.51
C TYR A 923 28.09 28.85 -9.79
N ALA A 924 28.18 28.20 -10.96
CA ALA A 924 29.33 27.39 -11.38
C ALA A 924 29.63 27.55 -12.86
N ALA A 925 30.86 27.33 -13.27
CA ALA A 925 31.25 27.26 -14.67
C ALA A 925 32.58 26.54 -14.88
N ASN A 926 32.69 25.79 -15.97
CA ASN A 926 33.95 25.17 -16.40
C ASN A 926 34.95 26.30 -16.76
N GLY A 927 36.06 26.42 -16.01
CA GLY A 927 37.02 27.50 -16.16
C GLY A 927 36.69 28.74 -15.31
N GLY A 928 35.67 28.73 -14.47
CA GLY A 928 35.33 29.73 -13.48
C GLY A 928 34.72 31.01 -14.01
N LYS A 929 34.41 31.10 -15.33
CA LYS A 929 33.74 32.23 -15.99
C LYS A 929 32.82 31.77 -17.12
N ASP A 930 31.72 32.49 -17.30
CA ASP A 930 30.86 32.35 -18.49
C ASP A 930 30.31 33.71 -18.92
N THR A 931 29.85 33.77 -20.17
CA THR A 931 29.18 34.94 -20.78
C THR A 931 27.73 34.60 -21.06
N GLY A 932 26.86 34.87 -20.06
CA GLY A 932 25.43 34.61 -20.18
C GLY A 932 24.67 35.73 -20.89
N THR A 933 23.52 35.39 -21.46
CA THR A 933 22.57 36.35 -22.07
C THR A 933 21.31 36.41 -21.23
N LEU A 934 21.08 37.54 -20.55
CA LEU A 934 19.84 37.81 -19.82
C LEU A 934 18.81 38.38 -20.76
N GLU A 935 17.67 37.73 -20.92
CA GLU A 935 16.58 38.17 -21.78
C GLU A 935 15.33 38.49 -20.96
N THR A 936 14.59 39.53 -21.41
CA THR A 936 13.27 39.87 -20.89
C THR A 936 12.27 40.05 -22.01
N LEU A 937 11.03 39.59 -21.79
CA LEU A 937 9.94 39.58 -22.73
C LEU A 937 8.63 39.97 -22.04
N LYS A 938 7.92 40.97 -22.60
CA LYS A 938 6.58 41.36 -22.11
C LYS A 938 5.53 40.99 -23.17
N LEU A 939 4.51 40.24 -22.77
CA LEU A 939 3.42 39.84 -23.66
C LEU A 939 2.11 40.56 -23.28
N ARG A 940 1.34 40.99 -24.26
CA ARG A 940 0.10 41.76 -24.11
C ARG A 940 -0.96 41.25 -25.08
N GLU A 941 -2.24 41.22 -24.65
CA GLU A 941 -3.39 40.92 -25.54
C GLU A 941 -3.66 42.02 -26.57
N ASP A 942 -3.46 43.26 -26.16
CA ASP A 942 -3.78 44.45 -26.95
C ASP A 942 -2.65 44.89 -27.91
N ALA A 943 -1.60 44.11 -28.04
CA ALA A 943 -0.49 44.42 -28.94
C ALA A 943 -0.92 44.55 -30.43
N GLY A 944 -1.90 43.70 -30.83
CA GLY A 944 -2.55 43.78 -32.17
C GLY A 944 -1.66 43.40 -33.37
N ASN A 945 -0.41 43.04 -33.12
CA ASN A 945 0.61 42.75 -34.13
C ASN A 945 0.74 41.26 -34.49
N LEU A 946 0.00 40.36 -33.80
CA LEU A 946 -0.16 38.95 -34.10
C LEU A 946 -1.66 38.62 -34.20
N LYS A 947 -2.05 37.85 -35.22
CA LYS A 947 -3.46 37.45 -35.45
C LYS A 947 -3.55 36.00 -35.89
N VAL A 948 -4.62 35.33 -35.46
CA VAL A 948 -5.09 34.05 -35.97
C VAL A 948 -6.25 34.30 -36.92
N SER A 949 -6.31 33.62 -38.04
CA SER A 949 -7.44 33.76 -38.98
C SER A 949 -7.81 32.40 -39.58
N PRO A 950 -9.13 32.05 -39.49
CA PRO A 950 -10.21 32.75 -38.77
C PRO A 950 -10.07 32.68 -37.23
N ASN A 951 -10.79 33.53 -36.50
CA ASN A 951 -10.99 33.53 -35.08
C ASN A 951 -12.44 33.93 -34.74
N PRO A 952 -13.26 33.01 -34.17
CA PRO A 952 -12.96 31.63 -33.79
C PRO A 952 -12.66 30.71 -34.97
N VAL A 953 -11.94 29.59 -34.67
CA VAL A 953 -11.56 28.58 -35.66
C VAL A 953 -12.63 27.45 -35.65
N PRO A 954 -13.34 27.21 -36.78
CA PRO A 954 -14.31 26.10 -36.85
C PRO A 954 -13.55 24.78 -36.97
N VAL A 955 -13.88 23.81 -36.12
CA VAL A 955 -13.20 22.52 -36.03
C VAL A 955 -14.16 21.32 -36.05
N THR A 956 -13.67 20.20 -36.55
CA THR A 956 -14.36 18.90 -36.52
C THR A 956 -13.43 17.86 -35.91
N SER A 957 -13.88 17.18 -34.88
CA SER A 957 -13.07 16.16 -34.16
C SER A 957 -12.40 15.17 -35.10
N GLY A 958 -11.09 14.97 -34.89
CA GLY A 958 -10.25 14.06 -35.68
C GLY A 958 -9.90 14.54 -37.10
N LYS A 959 -10.36 15.74 -37.55
CA LYS A 959 -10.05 16.27 -38.87
C LYS A 959 -9.03 17.38 -38.73
N ALA A 960 -7.80 17.11 -39.11
CA ALA A 960 -6.75 18.12 -39.13
C ALA A 960 -7.12 19.32 -40.04
N THR A 961 -6.78 20.52 -39.59
CA THR A 961 -6.93 21.80 -40.32
C THR A 961 -5.67 22.64 -40.17
N GLU A 962 -5.37 23.46 -41.16
CA GLU A 962 -4.29 24.44 -41.11
C GLU A 962 -4.88 25.82 -40.94
N GLU A 963 -4.35 26.58 -39.97
CA GLU A 963 -4.75 27.96 -39.70
C GLU A 963 -3.56 28.90 -39.82
N THR A 964 -3.79 30.11 -40.33
CA THR A 964 -2.70 31.04 -40.57
C THR A 964 -2.52 32.02 -39.39
N LEU A 965 -1.33 32.04 -38.82
CA LEU A 965 -0.85 33.13 -37.97
C LEU A 965 -0.25 34.23 -38.85
N SER A 966 -0.61 35.46 -38.59
CA SER A 966 -0.07 36.62 -39.33
C SER A 966 0.42 37.71 -38.39
N TRP A 967 1.55 38.34 -38.73
CA TRP A 967 2.11 39.44 -37.94
C TRP A 967 2.44 40.64 -38.85
N SER A 968 2.46 41.83 -38.23
CA SER A 968 2.80 43.05 -38.93
C SER A 968 3.30 44.15 -37.98
N GLY A 969 4.01 45.15 -38.55
CA GLY A 969 4.44 46.33 -37.80
C GLY A 969 5.63 46.11 -36.86
N LEU A 970 6.41 45.06 -37.08
CA LEU A 970 7.57 44.76 -36.26
C LEU A 970 8.79 45.60 -36.70
N THR A 971 9.67 45.91 -35.76
CA THR A 971 10.95 46.58 -36.01
C THR A 971 12.10 45.59 -35.87
N SER A 972 13.31 45.96 -36.33
CA SER A 972 14.52 45.10 -36.21
C SER A 972 14.70 44.50 -34.80
N GLY A 973 14.97 43.21 -34.72
CA GLY A 973 15.19 42.43 -33.50
C GLY A 973 14.39 41.12 -33.45
N THR A 974 14.52 40.39 -32.33
CA THR A 974 13.77 39.17 -32.05
C THR A 974 12.44 39.50 -31.36
N TRP A 975 11.37 38.90 -31.86
CA TRP A 975 10.02 39.06 -31.33
C TRP A 975 9.47 37.69 -30.95
N LYS A 976 8.85 37.58 -29.80
CA LYS A 976 8.20 36.35 -29.36
C LYS A 976 6.75 36.62 -28.92
N GLY A 977 5.88 35.67 -29.14
CA GLY A 977 4.44 35.71 -28.77
C GLY A 977 3.91 34.34 -28.46
N LEU A 978 2.68 34.29 -27.94
CA LEU A 978 2.02 33.08 -27.54
C LEU A 978 0.57 33.06 -28.04
N VAL A 979 0.17 31.95 -28.64
CA VAL A 979 -1.24 31.66 -28.94
C VAL A 979 -1.70 30.53 -28.05
N THR A 980 -2.70 30.76 -27.20
CA THR A 980 -3.32 29.75 -26.38
C THR A 980 -4.64 29.33 -27.05
N TRP A 981 -4.71 28.09 -27.51
CA TRP A 981 -5.86 27.51 -28.20
C TRP A 981 -6.93 27.01 -27.23
N ASP A 982 -6.47 26.43 -26.10
CA ASP A 982 -7.27 26.02 -24.95
C ASP A 982 -6.33 25.86 -23.73
N ALA A 983 -6.85 25.57 -22.53
CA ALA A 983 -6.02 25.42 -21.35
C ALA A 983 -4.90 24.39 -21.54
N GLY A 984 -3.65 24.85 -21.45
CA GLY A 984 -2.44 24.05 -21.65
C GLY A 984 -2.09 23.69 -23.10
N ILE A 985 -2.80 24.23 -24.11
CA ILE A 985 -2.51 23.99 -25.52
C ILE A 985 -2.05 25.32 -26.16
N THR A 986 -0.76 25.40 -26.46
CA THR A 986 -0.14 26.64 -26.90
C THR A 986 0.70 26.49 -28.17
N THR A 987 0.84 27.59 -28.92
CA THR A 987 1.84 27.75 -29.99
C THR A 987 2.74 28.93 -29.65
N ASP A 988 4.02 28.68 -29.50
CA ASP A 988 5.05 29.71 -29.38
C ASP A 988 5.35 30.30 -30.76
N VAL A 989 5.40 31.62 -30.86
CA VAL A 989 5.69 32.32 -32.10
C VAL A 989 6.97 33.12 -31.95
N THR A 990 7.97 32.81 -32.78
CA THR A 990 9.24 33.57 -32.82
C THR A 990 9.43 34.21 -34.19
N VAL A 991 9.66 35.53 -34.24
CA VAL A 991 9.89 36.25 -35.49
C VAL A 991 11.21 37.02 -35.43
N GLN A 992 12.06 36.79 -36.44
CA GLN A 992 13.33 37.48 -36.59
C GLN A 992 13.17 38.62 -37.63
N VAL A 993 13.39 39.87 -37.20
CA VAL A 993 13.34 41.03 -38.11
C VAL A 993 14.78 41.54 -38.24
N PRO A 994 15.34 41.51 -39.48
CA PRO A 994 16.70 41.97 -39.75
C PRO A 994 16.99 43.42 -39.40
#